data_a1e650fb48306622f14472abaea00204
#
_entry.id   a1e650fb48306622f14472abaea00204
#
_cell.length_a   1.000
_cell.length_b   1.000
_cell.length_c   1.000
_cell.angle_alpha   90.00
_cell.angle_beta   90.00
_cell.angle_gamma   90.00
#
_symmetry.space_group_name_H-M   'P 1'
#
loop_
_entity.id
_entity.type
_entity.pdbx_description
1 polymer ?
#
loop_
_entity_poly.entity_id
_entity_poly.type
_entity_poly.pdbx_seq_one_letter_code
_entity_poly.pdbx_strand_id
1 'polypeptide(L)'
;MKRTLLFAILFANVLTMSAAKKLVIDRIDPTDWFVGLKNSQVQLMVYGNGVRDVASVTTDYPGVTIDSLVRLDSPNYLLIYMNLKDAQPGTMTLKFGKVKVQYQLKAREMSGDKRMGFTNADVLYMLMPDRFAQGANHNPQIKGMRAYKEDRTKPSLRHGGDLNGIREHLDYFKELGVTALWFTPVLENDSPDQANGFSTYHGYATTDYYRVDPRFGTNDDYRKLCDEAHAKGLKIVMDMIFNHSGFEHRWTQDLPSKDWLNTPDWLTEESSGRDPMTGLTANSDGSEPAKSKYLQTSYKLTPVLDPYASEYDLKETVEGWFVPSMPDLNQRNPHVIRYLIQNSIWWIETVGIDGIRMDTYPYAYADAMAQWMKEIDTEYPNFNTVGETWVTEPAYTAAWQKDSKLSDSNSYLKTVMDFSFFDKLNQAKNEETDAWWNGLNRLYNSFCYDYLYPNPSSVMAFIENHDTDRFLGNGRDTLALKQALALLLTVNRIPQLYYGTEVLMNGTKEVTDGNVRKDFPGGFPSDEHNCFTKEGRSKAEQAMFSWTSRLLHWRQNNDVITKGKMIQFIPYKGIYVIARQYKGKTVLTILNGTSKPATLDVERYAEVIKGAAKVKDILTGRYYDLSKDFDLKARQSLILEY
;
A
#
# COMPACT_ATOMS: atom_id res chain seq x y z
N MET A 1 -90.60 30.41 4.20
CA MET A 1 -89.66 30.93 3.17
C MET A 1 -88.26 30.62 3.64
N LYS A 2 -87.70 29.53 3.12
CA LYS A 2 -86.30 29.06 3.41
C LYS A 2 -85.43 29.43 2.21
N ARG A 3 -84.42 30.29 2.44
CA ARG A 3 -83.40 30.61 1.42
C ARG A 3 -82.23 29.64 1.60
N THR A 4 -81.98 28.80 0.58
CA THR A 4 -80.87 27.91 0.45
C THR A 4 -79.69 28.68 -0.13
N LEU A 5 -78.58 28.77 0.62
CA LEU A 5 -77.29 29.32 0.13
C LEU A 5 -76.50 28.20 -0.49
N LEU A 6 -76.18 28.31 -1.80
CA LEU A 6 -75.28 27.41 -2.52
C LEU A 6 -73.83 27.93 -2.33
N PHE A 7 -72.95 27.18 -1.68
CA PHE A 7 -71.51 27.44 -1.65
C PHE A 7 -70.87 26.70 -2.82
N ALA A 8 -70.34 27.46 -3.77
CA ALA A 8 -69.48 26.94 -4.83
C ALA A 8 -68.02 26.91 -4.31
N ILE A 9 -67.47 25.71 -4.10
CA ILE A 9 -66.06 25.53 -3.75
C ILE A 9 -65.26 25.50 -5.05
N LEU A 10 -64.51 26.58 -5.32
CA LEU A 10 -63.52 26.63 -6.39
C LEU A 10 -62.27 25.84 -5.93
N PHE A 11 -62.00 24.68 -6.50
CA PHE A 11 -60.73 24.01 -6.41
C PHE A 11 -59.69 24.74 -7.27
N ALA A 12 -58.86 25.58 -6.67
CA ALA A 12 -57.68 26.09 -7.33
C ALA A 12 -56.60 25.01 -7.29
N ASN A 13 -56.39 24.34 -8.41
CA ASN A 13 -55.16 23.51 -8.63
C ASN A 13 -53.96 24.46 -8.64
N VAL A 14 -53.28 24.57 -7.52
CA VAL A 14 -51.95 25.18 -7.46
C VAL A 14 -50.99 24.15 -8.06
N LEU A 15 -50.74 24.25 -9.34
CA LEU A 15 -49.57 23.64 -9.99
C LEU A 15 -48.35 24.33 -9.41
N THR A 16 -47.75 23.73 -8.39
CA THR A 16 -46.40 24.10 -7.99
C THR A 16 -45.48 23.73 -9.15
N MET A 17 -45.20 24.66 -10.04
CA MET A 17 -44.06 24.57 -10.95
C MET A 17 -42.82 24.53 -10.06
N SER A 18 -42.33 23.33 -9.75
CA SER A 18 -40.97 23.16 -9.24
C SER A 18 -40.06 23.84 -10.24
N ALA A 19 -39.44 24.94 -9.88
CA ALA A 19 -38.44 25.57 -10.72
C ALA A 19 -37.39 24.52 -11.03
N ALA A 20 -37.26 24.16 -12.31
CA ALA A 20 -36.30 23.18 -12.75
C ALA A 20 -34.92 23.60 -12.22
N LYS A 21 -34.34 22.80 -11.35
CA LYS A 21 -33.01 23.08 -10.78
C LYS A 21 -32.06 23.31 -11.95
N LYS A 22 -31.31 24.40 -11.92
CA LYS A 22 -30.32 24.73 -12.95
C LYS A 22 -29.29 23.60 -12.99
N LEU A 23 -29.12 22.97 -14.16
CA LEU A 23 -28.11 21.97 -14.37
C LEU A 23 -26.72 22.57 -14.16
N VAL A 24 -25.95 21.99 -13.26
CA VAL A 24 -24.54 22.35 -13.00
C VAL A 24 -23.75 21.06 -13.00
N ILE A 25 -22.60 21.06 -13.65
CA ILE A 25 -21.65 19.95 -13.62
C ILE A 25 -20.44 20.43 -12.86
N ASP A 26 -20.24 19.88 -11.67
CA ASP A 26 -19.18 20.26 -10.76
C ASP A 26 -17.92 19.41 -10.97
N ARG A 27 -18.11 18.14 -11.36
CA ARG A 27 -16.99 17.19 -11.52
C ARG A 27 -17.33 16.04 -12.46
N ILE A 28 -16.28 15.54 -13.12
CA ILE A 28 -16.28 14.29 -13.88
C ILE A 28 -15.06 13.47 -13.44
N ASP A 29 -15.29 12.22 -13.04
CA ASP A 29 -14.24 11.25 -12.71
C ASP A 29 -14.27 10.07 -13.69
N PRO A 30 -13.11 9.63 -14.22
CA PRO A 30 -11.79 10.29 -14.14
C PRO A 30 -11.80 11.68 -14.78
N THR A 31 -10.87 12.54 -14.34
CA THR A 31 -10.78 13.96 -14.79
C THR A 31 -10.40 14.10 -16.25
N ASP A 32 -9.77 13.11 -16.79
CA ASP A 32 -9.35 12.89 -18.18
C ASP A 32 -9.14 11.39 -18.41
N TRP A 33 -8.96 10.97 -19.66
CA TRP A 33 -8.76 9.54 -19.95
C TRP A 33 -7.77 9.32 -21.09
N PHE A 34 -7.33 8.08 -21.26
CA PHE A 34 -6.34 7.68 -22.25
C PHE A 34 -6.97 6.84 -23.37
N VAL A 35 -6.55 7.11 -24.61
CA VAL A 35 -6.94 6.30 -25.77
C VAL A 35 -5.93 5.17 -26.03
N GLY A 36 -6.37 4.11 -26.70
CA GLY A 36 -5.49 2.99 -27.06
C GLY A 36 -5.25 1.99 -25.94
N LEU A 37 -6.09 1.97 -24.90
CA LEU A 37 -6.17 0.88 -23.92
C LEU A 37 -6.83 -0.35 -24.53
N LYS A 38 -6.48 -1.54 -24.06
CA LYS A 38 -7.10 -2.81 -24.51
C LYS A 38 -8.60 -2.84 -24.21
N ASN A 39 -8.99 -2.37 -23.02
CA ASN A 39 -10.37 -2.08 -22.72
C ASN A 39 -10.70 -0.66 -23.19
N SER A 40 -11.41 -0.55 -24.31
CA SER A 40 -11.80 0.74 -24.89
C SER A 40 -12.99 1.41 -24.21
N GLN A 41 -13.67 0.72 -23.28
CA GLN A 41 -14.81 1.27 -22.56
C GLN A 41 -14.34 2.06 -21.33
N VAL A 42 -14.91 3.27 -21.16
CA VAL A 42 -14.70 4.10 -19.98
C VAL A 42 -16.03 4.48 -19.34
N GLN A 43 -16.10 4.40 -18.01
CA GLN A 43 -17.18 4.93 -17.18
C GLN A 43 -16.78 6.33 -16.71
N LEU A 44 -17.56 7.34 -17.04
CA LEU A 44 -17.44 8.67 -16.44
C LEU A 44 -18.48 8.83 -15.34
N MET A 45 -18.06 9.11 -14.12
CA MET A 45 -18.92 9.50 -13.02
C MET A 45 -19.06 11.02 -13.03
N VAL A 46 -20.25 11.50 -13.38
CA VAL A 46 -20.58 12.93 -13.38
C VAL A 46 -21.28 13.29 -12.09
N TYR A 47 -20.77 14.29 -11.39
CA TYR A 47 -21.39 14.86 -10.20
C TYR A 47 -21.77 16.32 -10.41
N GLY A 48 -22.95 16.67 -9.92
CA GLY A 48 -23.44 18.05 -9.97
C GLY A 48 -24.95 18.14 -9.84
N ASN A 49 -25.45 19.36 -9.70
CA ASN A 49 -26.87 19.58 -9.44
C ASN A 49 -27.74 19.19 -10.65
N GLY A 50 -28.64 18.21 -10.44
CA GLY A 50 -29.64 17.78 -11.45
C GLY A 50 -29.06 16.98 -12.63
N VAL A 51 -27.84 16.45 -12.52
CA VAL A 51 -27.20 15.71 -13.62
C VAL A 51 -27.89 14.39 -13.93
N ARG A 52 -28.51 13.71 -12.94
CA ARG A 52 -29.24 12.46 -13.13
C ARG A 52 -30.39 12.60 -14.15
N ASP A 53 -31.08 13.72 -14.13
CA ASP A 53 -32.30 13.92 -14.87
C ASP A 53 -32.07 14.53 -16.28
N VAL A 54 -30.81 14.64 -16.69
CA VAL A 54 -30.45 15.05 -18.06
C VAL A 54 -31.05 14.08 -19.07
N ALA A 55 -31.75 14.60 -20.06
CA ALA A 55 -32.44 13.78 -21.05
C ALA A 55 -31.47 12.96 -21.91
N SER A 56 -30.35 13.60 -22.30
CA SER A 56 -29.32 12.96 -23.12
C SER A 56 -27.98 13.61 -22.90
N VAL A 57 -26.91 12.82 -23.07
CA VAL A 57 -25.54 13.30 -23.23
C VAL A 57 -25.07 12.92 -24.63
N THR A 58 -24.44 13.86 -25.34
CA THR A 58 -23.95 13.62 -26.70
C THR A 58 -22.56 14.19 -26.89
N THR A 59 -21.84 13.65 -27.86
CA THR A 59 -20.58 14.19 -28.38
C THR A 59 -20.51 13.99 -29.87
N ASP A 60 -19.84 14.90 -30.57
CA ASP A 60 -19.55 14.77 -32.01
C ASP A 60 -18.09 14.36 -32.24
N TYR A 61 -17.38 13.95 -31.18
CA TYR A 61 -15.96 13.63 -31.25
C TYR A 61 -15.75 12.34 -32.06
N PRO A 62 -14.91 12.34 -33.11
CA PRO A 62 -14.68 11.17 -33.96
C PRO A 62 -14.15 9.97 -33.17
N GLY A 63 -14.71 8.79 -33.42
CA GLY A 63 -14.28 7.54 -32.79
C GLY A 63 -14.77 7.35 -31.35
N VAL A 64 -15.65 8.23 -30.84
CA VAL A 64 -16.30 8.09 -29.54
C VAL A 64 -17.79 7.78 -29.72
N THR A 65 -18.27 6.75 -29.01
CA THR A 65 -19.71 6.48 -28.87
C THR A 65 -20.10 6.54 -27.40
N ILE A 66 -21.31 7.01 -27.12
CA ILE A 66 -21.93 6.93 -25.79
C ILE A 66 -22.82 5.70 -25.79
N ASP A 67 -22.41 4.66 -25.04
CA ASP A 67 -23.10 3.37 -25.04
C ASP A 67 -24.35 3.39 -24.15
N SER A 68 -24.24 4.01 -22.97
CA SER A 68 -25.34 4.09 -22.01
C SER A 68 -25.19 5.20 -20.98
N LEU A 69 -26.33 5.58 -20.39
CA LEU A 69 -26.44 6.47 -19.25
C LEU A 69 -27.07 5.71 -18.09
N VAL A 70 -26.37 5.62 -16.95
CA VAL A 70 -26.89 5.01 -15.73
C VAL A 70 -27.23 6.10 -14.72
N ARG A 71 -28.52 6.20 -14.39
CA ARG A 71 -29.04 7.15 -13.43
C ARG A 71 -29.02 6.53 -12.05
N LEU A 72 -28.19 7.07 -11.17
CA LEU A 72 -28.07 6.58 -9.80
C LEU A 72 -29.22 7.07 -8.90
N ASP A 73 -29.28 6.62 -7.65
CA ASP A 73 -30.36 6.99 -6.74
C ASP A 73 -30.33 8.49 -6.40
N SER A 74 -29.13 9.04 -6.16
CA SER A 74 -28.97 10.47 -5.94
C SER A 74 -29.23 11.27 -7.23
N PRO A 75 -29.97 12.38 -7.16
CA PRO A 75 -30.20 13.26 -8.32
C PRO A 75 -28.93 13.97 -8.81
N ASN A 76 -27.87 13.90 -8.05
CA ASN A 76 -26.60 14.59 -8.31
C ASN A 76 -25.55 13.70 -8.99
N TYR A 77 -25.86 12.43 -9.30
CA TYR A 77 -24.93 11.52 -9.97
C TYR A 77 -25.52 10.95 -11.26
N LEU A 78 -24.67 10.88 -12.28
CA LEU A 78 -24.94 10.23 -13.56
C LEU A 78 -23.67 9.49 -14.00
N LEU A 79 -23.80 8.22 -14.38
CA LEU A 79 -22.71 7.50 -15.03
C LEU A 79 -22.92 7.50 -16.55
N ILE A 80 -21.83 7.76 -17.26
CA ILE A 80 -21.78 7.72 -18.72
C ILE A 80 -20.81 6.62 -19.12
N TYR A 81 -21.27 5.60 -19.83
CA TYR A 81 -20.41 4.62 -20.45
C TYR A 81 -20.12 5.00 -21.88
N MET A 82 -18.85 5.12 -22.22
CA MET A 82 -18.40 5.48 -23.56
C MET A 82 -17.45 4.43 -24.09
N ASN A 83 -17.46 4.25 -25.42
CA ASN A 83 -16.45 3.46 -26.13
C ASN A 83 -15.52 4.39 -26.90
N LEU A 84 -14.21 4.17 -26.73
CA LEU A 84 -13.13 4.98 -27.29
C LEU A 84 -12.26 4.21 -28.29
N LYS A 85 -12.76 3.09 -28.83
CA LYS A 85 -11.97 2.15 -29.66
C LYS A 85 -11.24 2.82 -30.81
N ASP A 86 -11.91 3.76 -31.47
CA ASP A 86 -11.40 4.43 -32.67
C ASP A 86 -11.03 5.90 -32.39
N ALA A 87 -11.09 6.32 -31.11
CA ALA A 87 -10.81 7.70 -30.71
C ALA A 87 -9.32 8.03 -30.81
N GLN A 88 -9.02 9.27 -31.18
CA GLN A 88 -7.68 9.82 -31.15
C GLN A 88 -7.51 10.77 -29.94
N PRO A 89 -6.29 11.07 -29.50
CA PRO A 89 -6.07 12.08 -28.47
C PRO A 89 -6.57 13.46 -28.88
N GLY A 90 -7.16 14.21 -27.94
CA GLY A 90 -7.67 15.56 -28.17
C GLY A 90 -8.71 15.98 -27.17
N THR A 91 -9.26 17.17 -27.33
CA THR A 91 -10.30 17.71 -26.44
C THR A 91 -11.68 17.43 -26.99
N MET A 92 -12.42 16.60 -26.29
CA MET A 92 -13.80 16.22 -26.61
C MET A 92 -14.79 17.16 -25.92
N THR A 93 -15.87 17.53 -26.61
CA THR A 93 -16.98 18.28 -25.99
C THR A 93 -18.11 17.32 -25.65
N LEU A 94 -18.42 17.17 -24.36
CA LEU A 94 -19.62 16.50 -23.86
C LEU A 94 -20.76 17.52 -23.76
N LYS A 95 -21.91 17.21 -24.35
CA LYS A 95 -23.09 18.09 -24.34
C LYS A 95 -24.17 17.49 -23.46
N PHE A 96 -24.50 18.14 -22.37
CA PHE A 96 -25.57 17.82 -21.42
C PHE A 96 -26.75 18.76 -21.70
N GLY A 97 -27.54 18.46 -22.72
CA GLY A 97 -28.52 19.41 -23.23
C GLY A 97 -27.86 20.72 -23.70
N LYS A 98 -28.09 21.82 -22.97
CA LYS A 98 -27.48 23.14 -23.28
C LYS A 98 -26.10 23.36 -22.62
N VAL A 99 -25.76 22.56 -21.60
CA VAL A 99 -24.46 22.66 -20.89
C VAL A 99 -23.40 21.89 -21.67
N LYS A 100 -22.24 22.49 -21.87
CA LYS A 100 -21.10 21.88 -22.57
C LYS A 100 -19.92 21.81 -21.63
N VAL A 101 -19.24 20.64 -21.60
CA VAL A 101 -18.03 20.43 -20.81
C VAL A 101 -16.93 19.92 -21.75
N GLN A 102 -15.73 20.47 -21.60
CA GLN A 102 -14.55 19.96 -22.28
C GLN A 102 -13.99 18.79 -21.50
N TYR A 103 -13.68 17.69 -22.19
CA TYR A 103 -13.09 16.51 -21.59
C TYR A 103 -11.86 16.09 -22.41
N GLN A 104 -10.73 15.85 -21.74
CA GLN A 104 -9.48 15.56 -22.38
C GLN A 104 -9.30 14.06 -22.62
N LEU A 105 -9.06 13.66 -23.86
CA LEU A 105 -8.55 12.34 -24.22
C LEU A 105 -7.04 12.47 -24.48
N LYS A 106 -6.23 11.72 -23.74
CA LYS A 106 -4.76 11.79 -23.77
C LYS A 106 -4.15 10.64 -24.56
N ALA A 107 -3.02 10.89 -25.17
CA ALA A 107 -2.15 9.82 -25.66
C ALA A 107 -1.49 9.10 -24.48
N ARG A 108 -1.26 7.82 -24.61
CA ARG A 108 -0.42 7.06 -23.69
C ARG A 108 1.05 7.37 -23.96
N GLU A 109 1.84 7.47 -22.92
CA GLU A 109 3.29 7.67 -23.02
C GLU A 109 3.98 6.42 -23.61
N MET A 110 3.53 5.24 -23.19
CA MET A 110 4.03 3.95 -23.69
C MET A 110 2.92 2.88 -23.67
N SER A 111 3.12 1.82 -24.44
CA SER A 111 2.24 0.65 -24.41
C SER A 111 2.36 -0.10 -23.09
N GLY A 112 1.27 -0.76 -22.67
CA GLY A 112 1.19 -1.45 -21.36
C GLY A 112 2.22 -2.55 -21.17
N ASP A 113 2.63 -3.26 -22.23
CA ASP A 113 3.67 -4.30 -22.21
C ASP A 113 5.07 -3.76 -21.90
N LYS A 114 5.31 -2.46 -22.09
CA LYS A 114 6.57 -1.79 -21.76
C LYS A 114 6.65 -1.27 -20.33
N ARG A 115 5.54 -1.22 -19.61
CA ARG A 115 5.52 -0.83 -18.21
C ARG A 115 6.03 -1.97 -17.35
N MET A 116 7.20 -1.75 -16.76
CA MET A 116 7.92 -2.76 -15.97
C MET A 116 7.71 -2.52 -14.48
N GLY A 117 7.23 -3.54 -13.77
CA GLY A 117 7.05 -3.50 -12.33
C GLY A 117 8.32 -3.82 -11.53
N PHE A 118 8.17 -3.84 -10.22
CA PHE A 118 9.22 -4.30 -9.33
C PHE A 118 9.25 -5.86 -9.27
N THR A 119 10.40 -6.41 -8.93
CA THR A 119 10.63 -7.85 -8.83
C THR A 119 11.54 -8.16 -7.63
N ASN A 120 11.93 -9.43 -7.45
CA ASN A 120 12.93 -9.80 -6.44
C ASN A 120 14.35 -9.26 -6.73
N ALA A 121 14.57 -8.64 -7.88
CA ALA A 121 15.79 -7.89 -8.15
C ALA A 121 15.80 -6.52 -7.45
N ASP A 122 14.62 -6.03 -7.11
CA ASP A 122 14.45 -4.75 -6.43
C ASP A 122 14.52 -4.89 -4.91
N VAL A 123 14.74 -3.77 -4.24
CA VAL A 123 14.55 -3.57 -2.81
C VAL A 123 13.66 -2.35 -2.63
N LEU A 124 12.49 -2.58 -2.05
CA LEU A 124 11.53 -1.51 -1.79
C LEU A 124 11.90 -0.77 -0.50
N TYR A 125 11.94 0.55 -0.56
CA TYR A 125 12.09 1.41 0.62
C TYR A 125 10.75 2.07 0.92
N MET A 126 10.12 1.60 1.97
CA MET A 126 8.82 2.10 2.42
C MET A 126 9.02 3.32 3.29
N LEU A 127 8.33 4.41 2.98
CA LEU A 127 8.37 5.65 3.76
C LEU A 127 6.99 6.33 3.86
N MET A 128 6.88 7.22 4.83
CA MET A 128 5.69 8.04 5.05
C MET A 128 5.98 9.49 4.64
N PRO A 129 5.32 10.04 3.62
CA PRO A 129 5.58 11.41 3.14
C PRO A 129 5.54 12.46 4.26
N ASP A 130 4.51 12.41 5.12
CA ASP A 130 4.35 13.33 6.26
C ASP A 130 5.53 13.33 7.24
N ARG A 131 6.31 12.23 7.29
CA ARG A 131 7.36 11.99 8.30
C ARG A 131 8.77 11.99 7.75
N PHE A 132 8.92 12.00 6.43
CA PHE A 132 10.24 11.78 5.83
C PHE A 132 11.01 13.08 5.66
N ALA A 133 10.46 14.04 4.90
CA ALA A 133 11.11 15.33 4.71
C ALA A 133 10.12 16.40 4.25
N GLN A 134 10.33 17.62 4.68
CA GLN A 134 9.60 18.81 4.27
C GLN A 134 10.36 19.51 3.14
N GLY A 135 9.69 19.77 2.03
CA GLY A 135 10.28 20.49 0.89
C GLY A 135 10.43 21.99 1.17
N ALA A 136 11.33 22.62 0.42
CA ALA A 136 11.65 24.04 0.58
C ALA A 136 10.44 24.99 0.38
N ASN A 137 9.42 24.57 -0.37
CA ASN A 137 8.21 25.35 -0.66
C ASN A 137 6.98 24.87 0.14
N HIS A 138 7.19 24.24 1.28
CA HIS A 138 6.10 23.74 2.12
C HIS A 138 5.10 24.87 2.48
N ASN A 139 3.81 24.56 2.37
CA ASN A 139 2.73 25.47 2.75
C ASN A 139 1.75 24.76 3.68
N PRO A 140 1.76 25.08 4.98
CA PRO A 140 0.88 24.44 5.95
C PRO A 140 -0.59 24.87 5.82
N GLN A 141 -0.89 25.94 5.06
CA GLN A 141 -2.23 26.50 4.92
C GLN A 141 -2.73 26.39 3.47
N ILE A 142 -3.49 25.35 3.18
CA ILE A 142 -4.06 25.12 1.85
C ILE A 142 -5.49 25.66 1.80
N LYS A 143 -5.71 26.63 0.90
CA LYS A 143 -7.05 27.20 0.71
C LYS A 143 -8.05 26.13 0.26
N GLY A 144 -9.16 26.03 0.97
CA GLY A 144 -10.26 25.11 0.65
C GLY A 144 -10.14 23.75 1.32
N MET A 145 -9.04 23.48 2.01
CA MET A 145 -8.88 22.30 2.87
C MET A 145 -9.36 22.62 4.30
N ARG A 146 -9.77 21.58 5.02
CA ARG A 146 -10.12 21.71 6.45
C ARG A 146 -8.90 22.19 7.23
N ALA A 147 -9.15 23.00 8.25
CA ALA A 147 -8.09 23.45 9.15
C ALA A 147 -7.48 22.24 9.87
N TYR A 148 -6.17 22.18 9.93
CA TYR A 148 -5.41 21.17 10.65
C TYR A 148 -4.21 21.83 11.34
N LYS A 149 -3.68 21.13 12.34
CA LYS A 149 -2.49 21.58 13.07
C LYS A 149 -1.31 20.69 12.74
N GLU A 150 -0.23 21.31 12.25
CA GLU A 150 1.08 20.66 12.22
C GLU A 150 1.74 20.81 13.59
N ASP A 151 2.07 19.69 14.21
CA ASP A 151 2.70 19.69 15.53
C ASP A 151 3.57 18.45 15.70
N ARG A 152 4.85 18.58 15.38
CA ARG A 152 5.84 17.51 15.46
C ARG A 152 6.09 17.00 16.90
N THR A 153 5.60 17.71 17.92
CA THR A 153 5.63 17.24 19.32
C THR A 153 4.52 16.24 19.61
N LYS A 154 3.57 16.06 18.71
CA LYS A 154 2.41 15.19 18.84
C LYS A 154 2.50 14.03 17.82
N PRO A 155 2.82 12.81 18.24
CA PRO A 155 3.06 11.69 17.33
C PRO A 155 1.91 11.37 16.38
N SER A 156 0.67 11.74 16.75
CA SER A 156 -0.54 11.43 15.98
C SER A 156 -1.08 12.62 15.16
N LEU A 157 -0.37 13.75 15.13
CA LEU A 157 -0.70 14.88 14.27
C LEU A 157 0.17 14.88 12.99
N ARG A 158 -0.17 15.75 12.04
CA ARG A 158 0.65 15.98 10.86
C ARG A 158 1.96 16.67 11.24
N HIS A 159 3.04 16.28 10.57
CA HIS A 159 4.37 16.85 10.77
C HIS A 159 4.84 17.71 9.60
N GLY A 160 4.20 17.59 8.43
CA GLY A 160 4.41 18.49 7.30
C GLY A 160 5.51 18.06 6.32
N GLY A 161 5.89 16.80 6.29
CA GLY A 161 6.66 16.26 5.17
C GLY A 161 5.79 16.17 3.91
N ASP A 162 6.42 16.21 2.72
CA ASP A 162 5.73 16.30 1.43
C ASP A 162 6.51 15.64 0.27
N LEU A 163 5.89 15.59 -0.93
CA LEU A 163 6.50 14.99 -2.12
C LEU A 163 7.75 15.73 -2.58
N ASN A 164 7.81 17.05 -2.39
CA ASN A 164 9.00 17.83 -2.75
C ASN A 164 10.17 17.51 -1.83
N GLY A 165 9.91 17.34 -0.53
CA GLY A 165 10.92 16.90 0.42
C GLY A 165 11.51 15.54 0.06
N ILE A 166 10.68 14.58 -0.37
CA ILE A 166 11.16 13.29 -0.88
C ILE A 166 12.00 13.49 -2.14
N ARG A 167 11.53 14.31 -3.09
CA ARG A 167 12.21 14.58 -4.36
C ARG A 167 13.59 15.21 -4.15
N GLU A 168 13.72 16.14 -3.21
CA GLU A 168 14.98 16.80 -2.87
C GLU A 168 16.01 15.83 -2.27
N HIS A 169 15.58 14.65 -1.79
CA HIS A 169 16.42 13.61 -1.18
C HIS A 169 16.60 12.34 -2.02
N LEU A 170 16.29 12.37 -3.33
CA LEU A 170 16.42 11.19 -4.20
C LEU A 170 17.85 10.62 -4.23
N ASP A 171 18.88 11.45 -4.05
CA ASP A 171 20.27 11.00 -4.03
C ASP A 171 20.61 10.16 -2.77
N TYR A 172 19.93 10.41 -1.66
CA TYR A 172 20.04 9.58 -0.46
C TYR A 172 19.68 8.10 -0.74
N PHE A 173 18.61 7.87 -1.46
CA PHE A 173 18.19 6.50 -1.81
C PHE A 173 19.20 5.83 -2.74
N LYS A 174 19.83 6.58 -3.63
CA LYS A 174 20.91 6.08 -4.49
C LYS A 174 22.15 5.75 -3.67
N GLU A 175 22.55 6.60 -2.73
CA GLU A 175 23.67 6.36 -1.82
C GLU A 175 23.41 5.11 -0.97
N LEU A 176 22.19 4.94 -0.49
CA LEU A 176 21.79 3.76 0.28
C LEU A 176 21.81 2.49 -0.58
N GLY A 177 21.35 2.56 -1.82
CA GLY A 177 21.33 1.43 -2.76
C GLY A 177 19.99 0.71 -2.85
N VAL A 178 18.88 1.33 -2.47
CA VAL A 178 17.53 0.84 -2.76
C VAL A 178 17.14 1.12 -4.21
N THR A 179 16.14 0.41 -4.75
CA THR A 179 15.79 0.49 -6.17
C THR A 179 14.33 0.84 -6.42
N ALA A 180 13.50 0.82 -5.39
CA ALA A 180 12.10 1.21 -5.47
C ALA A 180 11.68 1.95 -4.21
N LEU A 181 10.82 2.96 -4.35
CA LEU A 181 10.24 3.71 -3.25
C LEU A 181 8.75 3.40 -3.16
N TRP A 182 8.28 3.05 -1.98
CA TRP A 182 6.88 2.88 -1.67
C TRP A 182 6.47 3.91 -0.63
N PHE A 183 5.51 4.77 -0.97
CA PHE A 183 4.96 5.80 -0.08
C PHE A 183 3.65 5.30 0.53
N THR A 184 3.37 5.61 1.82
CA THR A 184 2.00 5.55 2.31
C THR A 184 1.11 6.43 1.44
N PRO A 185 -0.24 6.24 1.44
CA PRO A 185 -1.10 6.88 0.45
C PRO A 185 -0.90 8.39 0.36
N VAL A 186 -0.74 8.88 -0.86
CA VAL A 186 -0.55 10.30 -1.18
C VAL A 186 -1.82 10.99 -1.65
N LEU A 187 -2.92 10.25 -1.79
CA LEU A 187 -4.22 10.79 -2.21
C LEU A 187 -4.81 11.70 -1.14
N GLU A 188 -5.67 12.61 -1.56
CA GLU A 188 -6.33 13.56 -0.68
C GLU A 188 -6.99 12.86 0.52
N ASN A 189 -6.75 13.41 1.69
CA ASN A 189 -7.13 12.88 2.99
C ASN A 189 -7.64 14.03 3.87
N ASP A 190 -8.70 14.71 3.40
CA ASP A 190 -9.19 15.97 3.97
C ASP A 190 -10.17 15.73 5.10
N SER A 191 -9.70 15.10 6.17
CA SER A 191 -10.46 14.93 7.42
C SER A 191 -10.03 15.96 8.45
N PRO A 192 -10.95 16.48 9.29
CA PRO A 192 -10.58 17.40 10.35
C PRO A 192 -9.74 16.70 11.41
N ASP A 193 -8.84 17.45 12.05
CA ASP A 193 -8.18 16.96 13.25
C ASP A 193 -9.20 16.70 14.34
N GLN A 194 -9.02 15.60 15.05
CA GLN A 194 -9.93 15.22 16.11
C GLN A 194 -9.60 15.89 17.44
N ALA A 195 -10.63 16.03 18.27
CA ALA A 195 -10.48 16.59 19.61
C ALA A 195 -9.48 15.85 20.50
N ASN A 196 -9.27 14.55 20.24
CA ASN A 196 -8.30 13.71 20.95
C ASN A 196 -6.85 13.86 20.43
N GLY A 197 -6.60 14.72 19.44
CA GLY A 197 -5.27 14.98 18.89
C GLY A 197 -4.80 13.98 17.84
N PHE A 198 -5.72 13.33 17.12
CA PHE A 198 -5.43 12.50 15.96
C PHE A 198 -5.72 13.24 14.65
N SER A 199 -4.88 13.04 13.64
CA SER A 199 -5.13 13.45 12.27
C SER A 199 -4.93 12.29 11.31
N THR A 200 -5.41 12.43 10.08
CA THR A 200 -5.27 11.40 9.03
C THR A 200 -3.95 11.53 8.27
N TYR A 201 -2.85 11.89 8.95
CA TYR A 201 -1.51 12.05 8.37
C TYR A 201 -0.99 10.83 7.61
N HIS A 202 -1.52 9.66 7.95
CA HIS A 202 -1.13 8.37 7.38
C HIS A 202 -1.61 8.15 5.93
N GLY A 203 -2.66 8.89 5.48
CA GLY A 203 -3.18 8.82 4.12
C GLY A 203 -4.25 7.77 3.85
N TYR A 204 -4.61 6.90 4.81
CA TYR A 204 -5.52 5.76 4.55
C TYR A 204 -7.01 6.09 4.58
N ALA A 205 -7.42 7.34 4.79
CA ALA A 205 -8.82 7.77 4.76
C ALA A 205 -9.09 8.69 3.54
N THR A 206 -8.98 8.14 2.34
CA THR A 206 -9.03 8.86 1.06
C THR A 206 -10.34 9.63 0.87
N THR A 207 -10.26 10.94 0.59
CA THR A 207 -11.40 11.80 0.30
C THR A 207 -11.52 12.20 -1.17
N ASP A 208 -10.47 11.99 -1.97
CA ASP A 208 -10.49 12.15 -3.42
C ASP A 208 -9.52 11.16 -4.09
N TYR A 209 -10.04 10.27 -4.93
CA TYR A 209 -9.27 9.22 -5.59
C TYR A 209 -8.45 9.69 -6.80
N TYR A 210 -8.70 10.90 -7.34
CA TYR A 210 -8.02 11.44 -8.52
C TYR A 210 -7.16 12.67 -8.22
N ARG A 211 -6.89 12.93 -6.94
CA ARG A 211 -6.13 14.07 -6.50
C ARG A 211 -5.11 13.69 -5.43
N VAL A 212 -3.87 14.13 -5.61
CA VAL A 212 -2.88 14.15 -4.52
C VAL A 212 -3.34 15.11 -3.42
N ASP A 213 -3.12 14.76 -2.16
CA ASP A 213 -3.39 15.66 -1.04
C ASP A 213 -2.61 16.96 -1.23
N PRO A 214 -3.28 18.11 -1.32
CA PRO A 214 -2.61 19.39 -1.55
C PRO A 214 -1.56 19.76 -0.51
N ARG A 215 -1.58 19.12 0.66
CA ARG A 215 -0.55 19.28 1.70
C ARG A 215 0.74 18.52 1.34
N PHE A 216 0.64 17.48 0.52
CA PHE A 216 1.80 16.75 -0.03
C PHE A 216 2.27 17.34 -1.37
N GLY A 217 1.40 18.06 -2.10
CA GLY A 217 1.69 18.61 -3.41
C GLY A 217 0.52 18.47 -4.39
N THR A 218 0.83 18.47 -5.67
CA THR A 218 -0.13 18.32 -6.76
C THR A 218 0.09 16.99 -7.50
N ASN A 219 -0.84 16.65 -8.40
CA ASN A 219 -0.64 15.52 -9.32
C ASN A 219 0.60 15.72 -10.20
N ASP A 220 0.89 16.96 -10.60
CA ASP A 220 2.09 17.30 -11.37
C ASP A 220 3.38 17.17 -10.56
N ASP A 221 3.36 17.50 -9.26
CA ASP A 221 4.51 17.28 -8.36
C ASP A 221 4.77 15.78 -8.19
N TYR A 222 3.71 14.95 -8.11
CA TYR A 222 3.88 13.50 -8.04
C TYR A 222 4.44 12.93 -9.34
N ARG A 223 3.94 13.39 -10.51
CA ARG A 223 4.52 13.03 -11.81
C ARG A 223 5.99 13.41 -11.88
N LYS A 224 6.33 14.63 -11.49
CA LYS A 224 7.71 15.13 -11.49
C LYS A 224 8.62 14.30 -10.58
N LEU A 225 8.13 13.91 -9.39
CA LEU A 225 8.85 12.99 -8.51
C LEU A 225 9.11 11.65 -9.20
N CYS A 226 8.12 11.07 -9.90
CA CYS A 226 8.28 9.82 -10.65
C CYS A 226 9.33 9.97 -11.77
N ASP A 227 9.24 11.02 -12.58
CA ASP A 227 10.17 11.27 -13.67
C ASP A 227 11.62 11.43 -13.17
N GLU A 228 11.83 12.18 -12.09
CA GLU A 228 13.16 12.38 -11.49
C GLU A 228 13.70 11.10 -10.81
N ALA A 229 12.81 10.31 -10.19
CA ALA A 229 13.15 9.01 -9.62
C ALA A 229 13.59 8.03 -10.72
N HIS A 230 12.84 7.95 -11.82
CA HIS A 230 13.18 7.12 -12.98
C HIS A 230 14.52 7.54 -13.61
N ALA A 231 14.78 8.83 -13.73
CA ALA A 231 16.07 9.34 -14.21
C ALA A 231 17.26 8.88 -13.35
N LYS A 232 17.00 8.57 -12.07
CA LYS A 232 17.98 8.01 -11.14
C LYS A 232 17.94 6.47 -11.04
N GLY A 233 17.07 5.81 -11.83
CA GLY A 233 16.90 4.36 -11.81
C GLY A 233 16.14 3.84 -10.59
N LEU A 234 15.30 4.67 -9.97
CA LEU A 234 14.40 4.32 -8.87
C LEU A 234 12.99 4.11 -9.40
N LYS A 235 12.33 3.05 -8.99
CA LYS A 235 10.93 2.77 -9.27
C LYS A 235 10.03 3.39 -8.21
N ILE A 236 8.77 3.67 -8.55
CA ILE A 236 7.77 4.20 -7.63
C ILE A 236 6.61 3.21 -7.49
N VAL A 237 6.29 2.87 -6.25
CA VAL A 237 5.17 2.02 -5.87
C VAL A 237 4.14 2.87 -5.12
N MET A 238 2.93 2.94 -5.66
CA MET A 238 1.83 3.69 -5.08
C MET A 238 1.00 2.82 -4.14
N ASP A 239 0.69 3.33 -2.97
CA ASP A 239 -0.25 2.70 -2.04
C ASP A 239 -1.69 3.09 -2.41
N MET A 240 -2.56 2.11 -2.60
CA MET A 240 -3.97 2.29 -2.96
C MET A 240 -4.89 1.59 -1.96
N ILE A 241 -6.06 2.18 -1.74
CA ILE A 241 -7.06 1.68 -0.81
C ILE A 241 -8.38 1.44 -1.57
N PHE A 242 -8.77 0.17 -1.73
CA PHE A 242 -10.01 -0.21 -2.41
C PHE A 242 -11.08 -0.77 -1.47
N ASN A 243 -10.68 -1.12 -0.25
CA ASN A 243 -11.62 -1.61 0.76
C ASN A 243 -12.57 -0.51 1.23
N HIS A 244 -12.07 0.68 1.48
CA HIS A 244 -12.85 1.77 2.09
C HIS A 244 -12.48 3.13 1.52
N SER A 245 -13.31 4.13 1.78
CA SER A 245 -12.98 5.56 1.59
C SER A 245 -12.81 6.25 2.94
N GLY A 246 -12.42 7.51 2.95
CA GLY A 246 -12.54 8.36 4.14
C GLY A 246 -13.99 8.76 4.38
N PHE A 247 -14.40 8.92 5.64
CA PHE A 247 -15.76 9.35 5.99
C PHE A 247 -16.10 10.73 5.40
N GLU A 248 -15.12 11.59 5.22
CA GLU A 248 -15.31 12.93 4.62
C GLU A 248 -15.33 12.92 3.08
N HIS A 249 -15.27 11.74 2.46
CA HIS A 249 -15.48 11.62 1.02
C HIS A 249 -16.89 12.06 0.65
N ARG A 250 -17.06 12.70 -0.51
CA ARG A 250 -18.37 13.19 -0.98
C ARG A 250 -19.47 12.11 -1.03
N TRP A 251 -19.09 10.85 -1.22
CA TRP A 251 -20.04 9.73 -1.28
C TRP A 251 -20.77 9.49 0.03
N THR A 252 -20.18 9.82 1.16
CA THR A 252 -20.83 9.70 2.46
C THR A 252 -21.83 10.83 2.74
N GLN A 253 -21.59 12.01 2.12
CA GLN A 253 -22.47 13.19 2.27
C GLN A 253 -23.62 13.16 1.26
N ASP A 254 -23.40 12.56 0.09
CA ASP A 254 -24.38 12.39 -0.98
C ASP A 254 -24.14 11.04 -1.64
N LEU A 255 -24.78 9.99 -1.10
CA LEU A 255 -24.57 8.61 -1.50
C LEU A 255 -25.04 8.40 -2.95
N PRO A 256 -24.16 7.95 -3.86
CA PRO A 256 -24.51 7.79 -5.28
C PRO A 256 -25.68 6.81 -5.50
N SER A 257 -25.63 5.63 -4.88
CA SER A 257 -26.71 4.64 -4.81
C SER A 257 -26.70 3.94 -3.45
N LYS A 258 -27.83 3.34 -3.07
CA LYS A 258 -28.00 2.69 -1.76
C LYS A 258 -27.00 1.56 -1.51
N ASP A 259 -26.49 0.96 -2.55
CA ASP A 259 -25.53 -0.13 -2.54
C ASP A 259 -24.11 0.32 -2.93
N TRP A 260 -23.80 1.62 -2.82
CA TRP A 260 -22.44 2.15 -3.07
C TRP A 260 -21.45 1.77 -1.97
N LEU A 261 -21.94 1.80 -0.72
CA LEU A 261 -21.22 1.36 0.47
C LEU A 261 -21.91 0.12 1.05
N ASN A 262 -21.14 -0.72 1.73
CA ASN A 262 -21.71 -1.76 2.59
C ASN A 262 -22.25 -1.11 3.88
N THR A 263 -23.37 -1.60 4.39
CA THR A 263 -24.06 -1.08 5.61
C THR A 263 -24.27 0.45 5.63
N PRO A 264 -24.87 1.04 4.58
CA PRO A 264 -24.98 2.50 4.44
C PRO A 264 -25.92 3.15 5.50
N ASP A 265 -26.80 2.37 6.14
CA ASP A 265 -27.74 2.87 7.16
C ASP A 265 -27.01 3.51 8.33
N TRP A 266 -25.76 3.15 8.55
CA TRP A 266 -24.92 3.78 9.56
C TRP A 266 -24.67 5.26 9.32
N LEU A 267 -24.58 5.72 8.08
CA LEU A 267 -24.43 7.15 7.76
C LEU A 267 -25.55 7.99 8.38
N THR A 268 -26.77 7.43 8.49
CA THR A 268 -27.94 8.13 9.06
C THR A 268 -28.00 8.04 10.58
N GLU A 269 -27.43 7.00 11.18
CA GLU A 269 -27.41 6.79 12.63
C GLU A 269 -26.31 7.60 13.31
N GLU A 270 -25.16 7.77 12.66
CA GLU A 270 -24.00 8.52 13.19
C GLU A 270 -24.15 10.03 13.08
N SER A 271 -24.99 10.54 12.20
CA SER A 271 -25.33 11.98 12.18
C SER A 271 -25.95 12.49 13.49
N SER A 272 -26.22 11.62 14.44
CA SER A 272 -26.72 11.89 15.79
C SER A 272 -25.66 12.23 16.84
N GLY A 273 -24.39 12.44 16.47
CA GLY A 273 -23.39 13.07 17.35
C GLY A 273 -22.32 12.14 17.95
N ARG A 274 -22.09 10.97 17.39
CA ARG A 274 -20.93 10.12 17.74
C ARG A 274 -19.67 10.60 17.00
N ASP A 275 -18.54 10.55 17.69
CA ASP A 275 -17.25 10.76 17.07
C ASP A 275 -16.92 9.58 16.11
N PRO A 276 -16.78 9.82 14.81
CA PRO A 276 -16.52 8.75 13.81
C PRO A 276 -15.27 7.92 14.08
N MET A 277 -14.31 8.45 14.85
CA MET A 277 -13.05 7.75 15.14
C MET A 277 -13.05 7.03 16.50
N THR A 278 -13.99 7.32 17.37
CA THR A 278 -14.08 6.69 18.69
C THR A 278 -15.20 5.65 18.80
N GLY A 279 -15.93 5.39 17.72
CA GLY A 279 -17.02 4.42 17.67
C GLY A 279 -16.65 2.98 18.09
N LEU A 280 -15.36 2.71 18.28
CA LEU A 280 -14.83 1.46 18.83
C LEU A 280 -14.59 1.49 20.32
N THR A 281 -14.62 2.64 20.93
CA THR A 281 -14.32 2.74 22.35
C THR A 281 -15.52 2.35 23.15
N ALA A 282 -15.32 1.46 24.11
CA ALA A 282 -16.12 1.40 25.31
C ALA A 282 -16.46 2.82 25.72
N ASN A 283 -17.71 3.08 26.06
CA ASN A 283 -18.11 4.36 26.64
C ASN A 283 -17.09 4.75 27.71
N SER A 284 -16.85 6.04 27.87
CA SER A 284 -15.86 6.56 28.83
C SER A 284 -16.07 6.07 30.29
N ASP A 285 -17.19 5.43 30.57
CA ASP A 285 -17.57 4.80 31.83
C ASP A 285 -17.27 3.29 31.88
N GLY A 286 -16.67 2.70 30.81
CA GLY A 286 -16.37 1.26 30.74
C GLY A 286 -17.57 0.36 30.43
N SER A 287 -18.74 0.93 30.13
CA SER A 287 -19.89 0.16 29.68
C SER A 287 -19.70 -0.36 28.25
N GLU A 288 -20.27 -1.54 27.95
CA GLU A 288 -20.32 -2.09 26.60
C GLU A 288 -20.96 -1.05 25.65
N PRO A 289 -20.38 -0.81 24.47
CA PRO A 289 -21.01 0.05 23.47
C PRO A 289 -22.41 -0.47 23.19
N ALA A 290 -23.38 0.44 23.09
CA ALA A 290 -24.71 0.07 22.62
C ALA A 290 -24.52 -0.74 21.33
N LYS A 291 -25.17 -1.91 21.22
CA LYS A 291 -25.08 -2.77 20.01
C LYS A 291 -25.39 -1.89 18.82
N SER A 292 -24.35 -1.52 18.11
CA SER A 292 -24.45 -0.69 16.93
C SER A 292 -25.19 -1.49 15.87
N LYS A 293 -26.04 -0.84 15.08
CA LYS A 293 -26.73 -1.51 13.98
C LYS A 293 -25.84 -1.65 12.73
N TYR A 294 -24.67 -1.05 12.73
CA TYR A 294 -23.71 -1.19 11.65
C TYR A 294 -22.77 -2.35 11.93
N LEU A 295 -22.20 -2.87 10.88
CA LEU A 295 -21.24 -3.95 10.92
C LEU A 295 -19.82 -3.36 10.85
N GLN A 296 -19.02 -3.57 11.90
CA GLN A 296 -17.60 -3.30 11.86
C GLN A 296 -16.84 -4.59 11.56
N THR A 297 -15.72 -4.50 10.81
CA THR A 297 -14.91 -5.68 10.55
C THR A 297 -14.35 -6.30 11.84
N SER A 298 -14.34 -7.63 11.89
CA SER A 298 -13.75 -8.40 12.99
C SER A 298 -12.21 -8.33 13.01
N TYR A 299 -11.58 -7.76 11.99
CA TYR A 299 -10.14 -7.80 11.74
C TYR A 299 -9.55 -9.22 11.62
N LYS A 300 -10.41 -10.24 11.44
CA LYS A 300 -10.00 -11.62 11.21
C LYS A 300 -10.11 -11.95 9.73
N LEU A 301 -8.98 -12.26 9.09
CA LEU A 301 -8.95 -12.64 7.67
C LEU A 301 -9.20 -14.13 7.44
N THR A 302 -9.11 -14.93 8.51
CA THR A 302 -9.30 -16.39 8.42
C THR A 302 -10.69 -16.80 7.91
N PRO A 303 -11.82 -16.12 8.21
CA PRO A 303 -13.14 -16.52 7.69
C PRO A 303 -13.22 -16.59 6.16
N VAL A 304 -12.41 -15.81 5.43
CA VAL A 304 -12.44 -15.80 3.96
C VAL A 304 -12.03 -17.13 3.35
N LEU A 305 -11.19 -17.90 4.03
CA LEU A 305 -10.66 -19.20 3.57
C LEU A 305 -11.04 -20.37 4.50
N ASP A 306 -11.71 -20.11 5.60
CA ASP A 306 -12.12 -21.11 6.57
C ASP A 306 -13.35 -21.88 6.05
N PRO A 307 -13.25 -23.20 5.80
CA PRO A 307 -14.40 -23.98 5.32
C PRO A 307 -15.53 -24.12 6.35
N TYR A 308 -15.30 -23.71 7.59
CA TYR A 308 -16.26 -23.77 8.70
C TYR A 308 -16.74 -22.37 9.13
N ALA A 309 -16.31 -21.31 8.43
CA ALA A 309 -16.73 -19.96 8.78
C ALA A 309 -18.25 -19.81 8.74
N SER A 310 -18.81 -19.12 9.73
CA SER A 310 -20.20 -18.73 9.67
C SER A 310 -20.42 -17.66 8.59
N GLU A 311 -21.62 -17.60 8.02
CA GLU A 311 -21.99 -16.53 7.08
C GLU A 311 -21.89 -15.15 7.75
N TYR A 312 -22.17 -15.08 9.05
CA TYR A 312 -22.05 -13.83 9.82
C TYR A 312 -20.59 -13.36 9.91
N ASP A 313 -19.65 -14.24 10.29
CA ASP A 313 -18.24 -13.88 10.43
C ASP A 313 -17.62 -13.52 9.08
N LEU A 314 -17.98 -14.26 8.03
CA LEU A 314 -17.53 -13.93 6.66
C LEU A 314 -18.03 -12.55 6.24
N LYS A 315 -19.31 -12.28 6.45
CA LYS A 315 -19.92 -10.98 6.15
C LYS A 315 -19.27 -9.86 6.97
N GLU A 316 -19.06 -10.08 8.27
CA GLU A 316 -18.40 -9.12 9.15
C GLU A 316 -16.97 -8.79 8.66
N THR A 317 -16.26 -9.79 8.13
CA THR A 317 -14.90 -9.59 7.57
C THR A 317 -14.92 -8.72 6.32
N VAL A 318 -15.82 -8.98 5.35
CA VAL A 318 -15.75 -8.40 4.00
C VAL A 318 -16.76 -7.28 3.73
N GLU A 319 -17.71 -7.02 4.63
CA GLU A 319 -18.69 -5.94 4.51
C GLU A 319 -18.65 -4.99 5.71
N GLY A 320 -17.83 -5.31 6.73
CA GLY A 320 -17.68 -4.48 7.91
C GLY A 320 -16.77 -3.29 7.66
N TRP A 321 -17.16 -2.11 8.14
CA TRP A 321 -16.32 -0.93 8.07
C TRP A 321 -15.03 -1.14 8.86
N PHE A 322 -13.89 -0.72 8.30
CA PHE A 322 -12.58 -0.93 8.93
C PHE A 322 -12.51 -0.18 10.28
N VAL A 323 -12.86 1.09 10.27
CA VAL A 323 -13.15 1.91 11.47
C VAL A 323 -14.27 2.88 11.10
N PRO A 324 -14.93 3.53 12.08
CA PRO A 324 -16.02 4.49 11.79
C PRO A 324 -15.69 5.58 10.78
N SER A 325 -14.44 6.03 10.74
CA SER A 325 -13.97 7.03 9.77
C SER A 325 -13.60 6.46 8.39
N MET A 326 -13.75 5.14 8.19
CA MET A 326 -13.39 4.44 6.95
C MET A 326 -14.54 3.55 6.46
N PRO A 327 -15.57 4.16 5.84
CA PRO A 327 -16.74 3.45 5.31
C PRO A 327 -16.34 2.46 4.23
N ASP A 328 -16.87 1.25 4.35
CA ASP A 328 -16.56 0.14 3.48
C ASP A 328 -17.24 0.27 2.11
N LEU A 329 -16.48 0.13 1.02
CA LEU A 329 -16.97 0.21 -0.34
C LEU A 329 -17.58 -1.13 -0.78
N ASN A 330 -18.73 -1.09 -1.42
CA ASN A 330 -19.31 -2.29 -2.00
C ASN A 330 -18.71 -2.57 -3.39
N GLN A 331 -17.58 -3.26 -3.46
CA GLN A 331 -16.91 -3.60 -4.72
C GLN A 331 -17.72 -4.59 -5.59
N ARG A 332 -18.77 -5.24 -5.07
CA ARG A 332 -19.73 -6.04 -5.85
C ARG A 332 -20.68 -5.19 -6.69
N ASN A 333 -20.87 -3.91 -6.32
CA ASN A 333 -21.52 -2.97 -7.23
C ASN A 333 -20.62 -2.78 -8.47
N PRO A 334 -21.12 -3.10 -9.68
CA PRO A 334 -20.31 -3.07 -10.91
C PRO A 334 -19.78 -1.68 -11.26
N HIS A 335 -20.42 -0.64 -10.75
CA HIS A 335 -20.01 0.73 -10.99
C HIS A 335 -18.89 1.15 -10.02
N VAL A 336 -18.90 0.64 -8.79
CA VAL A 336 -17.84 0.87 -7.80
C VAL A 336 -16.54 0.20 -8.25
N ILE A 337 -16.59 -1.11 -8.57
CA ILE A 337 -15.38 -1.80 -9.01
C ILE A 337 -14.82 -1.22 -10.32
N ARG A 338 -15.69 -0.80 -11.25
CA ARG A 338 -15.25 -0.13 -12.49
C ARG A 338 -14.53 1.18 -12.20
N TYR A 339 -15.06 2.00 -11.28
CA TYR A 339 -14.43 3.24 -10.85
C TYR A 339 -13.02 2.98 -10.27
N LEU A 340 -12.88 1.98 -9.40
CA LEU A 340 -11.61 1.63 -8.76
C LEU A 340 -10.57 1.07 -9.76
N ILE A 341 -11.01 0.21 -10.71
CA ILE A 341 -10.14 -0.29 -11.79
C ILE A 341 -9.61 0.88 -12.62
N GLN A 342 -10.49 1.78 -13.03
CA GLN A 342 -10.12 2.95 -13.82
C GLN A 342 -9.20 3.90 -13.04
N ASN A 343 -9.39 4.02 -11.74
CA ASN A 343 -8.52 4.80 -10.88
C ASN A 343 -7.07 4.27 -10.92
N SER A 344 -6.85 2.95 -10.83
CA SER A 344 -5.51 2.37 -10.97
C SER A 344 -4.89 2.65 -12.34
N ILE A 345 -5.66 2.44 -13.43
CA ILE A 345 -5.18 2.69 -14.79
C ILE A 345 -4.81 4.16 -14.97
N TRP A 346 -5.66 5.05 -14.45
CA TRP A 346 -5.43 6.49 -14.53
C TRP A 346 -4.14 6.93 -13.86
N TRP A 347 -3.84 6.40 -12.65
CA TRP A 347 -2.59 6.72 -11.95
C TRP A 347 -1.37 6.12 -12.65
N ILE A 348 -1.46 4.87 -13.15
CA ILE A 348 -0.38 4.24 -13.93
C ILE A 348 -0.04 5.12 -15.16
N GLU A 349 -1.04 5.60 -15.88
CA GLU A 349 -0.84 6.40 -17.10
C GLU A 349 -0.50 7.87 -16.80
N THR A 350 -1.04 8.46 -15.72
CA THR A 350 -0.87 9.88 -15.40
C THR A 350 0.51 10.18 -14.85
N VAL A 351 1.01 9.39 -13.90
CA VAL A 351 2.27 9.68 -13.21
C VAL A 351 3.38 8.67 -13.49
N GLY A 352 3.04 7.54 -14.12
CA GLY A 352 4.03 6.56 -14.54
C GLY A 352 4.55 5.67 -13.40
N ILE A 353 3.72 5.33 -12.41
CA ILE A 353 4.11 4.40 -11.33
C ILE A 353 4.52 3.03 -11.87
N ASP A 354 5.41 2.34 -11.14
CA ASP A 354 5.96 1.03 -11.50
C ASP A 354 5.33 -0.13 -10.70
N GLY A 355 4.50 0.19 -9.73
CA GLY A 355 3.83 -0.82 -8.92
C GLY A 355 2.72 -0.24 -8.06
N ILE A 356 1.88 -1.13 -7.56
CA ILE A 356 0.84 -0.82 -6.59
C ILE A 356 1.05 -1.70 -5.35
N ARG A 357 0.96 -1.09 -4.17
CA ARG A 357 0.65 -1.82 -2.94
C ARG A 357 -0.84 -1.61 -2.65
N MET A 358 -1.59 -2.69 -2.53
CA MET A 358 -3.01 -2.63 -2.21
C MET A 358 -3.21 -2.89 -0.73
N ASP A 359 -3.70 -1.86 -0.06
CA ASP A 359 -4.05 -1.87 1.35
C ASP A 359 -5.18 -2.87 1.64
N THR A 360 -5.13 -3.52 2.78
CA THR A 360 -6.20 -4.38 3.31
C THR A 360 -6.80 -5.34 2.26
N TYR A 361 -5.97 -5.91 1.38
CA TYR A 361 -6.39 -6.66 0.20
C TYR A 361 -7.47 -7.73 0.45
N PRO A 362 -7.39 -8.58 1.50
CA PRO A 362 -8.35 -9.64 1.73
C PRO A 362 -9.68 -9.19 2.40
N TYR A 363 -9.79 -7.94 2.81
CA TYR A 363 -11.04 -7.42 3.38
C TYR A 363 -12.06 -7.04 2.29
N ALA A 364 -11.61 -6.71 1.08
CA ALA A 364 -12.48 -6.49 -0.07
C ALA A 364 -12.97 -7.83 -0.65
N TYR A 365 -14.07 -7.80 -1.41
CA TYR A 365 -14.60 -9.00 -2.07
C TYR A 365 -13.57 -9.62 -3.03
N ALA A 366 -13.22 -10.88 -2.80
CA ALA A 366 -12.18 -11.59 -3.55
C ALA A 366 -12.44 -11.66 -5.06
N ASP A 367 -13.69 -11.84 -5.48
CA ASP A 367 -14.09 -11.86 -6.89
C ASP A 367 -13.92 -10.50 -7.57
N ALA A 368 -14.27 -9.42 -6.87
CA ALA A 368 -14.07 -8.05 -7.37
C ALA A 368 -12.58 -7.70 -7.48
N MET A 369 -11.77 -8.09 -6.48
CA MET A 369 -10.33 -7.89 -6.50
C MET A 369 -9.65 -8.73 -7.58
N ALA A 370 -10.14 -9.94 -7.85
CA ALA A 370 -9.68 -10.77 -8.96
C ALA A 370 -10.03 -10.13 -10.33
N GLN A 371 -11.21 -9.52 -10.47
CA GLN A 371 -11.58 -8.76 -11.67
C GLN A 371 -10.63 -7.58 -11.90
N TRP A 372 -10.34 -6.80 -10.84
CA TRP A 372 -9.38 -5.69 -10.91
C TRP A 372 -8.01 -6.18 -11.35
N MET A 373 -7.45 -7.18 -10.68
CA MET A 373 -6.11 -7.69 -10.98
C MET A 373 -6.03 -8.32 -12.38
N LYS A 374 -7.08 -9.01 -12.83
CA LYS A 374 -7.15 -9.57 -14.19
C LYS A 374 -7.08 -8.49 -15.26
N GLU A 375 -7.78 -7.37 -15.06
CA GLU A 375 -7.77 -6.25 -16.00
C GLU A 375 -6.42 -5.53 -16.01
N ILE A 376 -5.83 -5.30 -14.83
CA ILE A 376 -4.48 -4.73 -14.70
C ILE A 376 -3.43 -5.66 -15.36
N ASP A 377 -3.46 -6.96 -15.09
CA ASP A 377 -2.50 -7.92 -15.67
C ASP A 377 -2.68 -8.05 -17.19
N THR A 378 -3.91 -7.91 -17.68
CA THR A 378 -4.19 -7.92 -19.11
C THR A 378 -3.61 -6.69 -19.80
N GLU A 379 -3.81 -5.50 -19.24
CA GLU A 379 -3.30 -4.24 -19.82
C GLU A 379 -1.80 -4.10 -19.64
N TYR A 380 -1.27 -4.47 -18.45
CA TYR A 380 0.11 -4.28 -18.02
C TYR A 380 0.75 -5.60 -17.57
N PRO A 381 1.07 -6.53 -18.50
CA PRO A 381 1.50 -7.89 -18.13
C PRO A 381 2.81 -7.94 -17.32
N ASN A 382 3.66 -6.93 -17.45
CA ASN A 382 4.95 -6.83 -16.75
C ASN A 382 4.89 -5.93 -15.49
N PHE A 383 3.75 -5.32 -15.21
CA PHE A 383 3.53 -4.53 -14.00
C PHE A 383 3.36 -5.44 -12.78
N ASN A 384 3.70 -4.96 -11.59
CA ASN A 384 3.53 -5.74 -10.37
C ASN A 384 2.65 -5.03 -9.34
N THR A 385 1.85 -5.83 -8.66
CA THR A 385 1.03 -5.40 -7.54
C THR A 385 1.28 -6.32 -6.36
N VAL A 386 1.49 -5.73 -5.18
CA VAL A 386 1.55 -6.46 -3.91
C VAL A 386 0.30 -6.17 -3.09
N GLY A 387 -0.36 -7.22 -2.63
CA GLY A 387 -1.49 -7.13 -1.69
C GLY A 387 -1.02 -7.29 -0.25
N GLU A 388 -1.53 -6.43 0.63
CA GLU A 388 -1.36 -6.63 2.05
C GLU A 388 -2.24 -7.79 2.51
N THR A 389 -1.61 -8.90 2.86
CA THR A 389 -2.24 -10.14 3.33
C THR A 389 -1.79 -10.41 4.76
N TRP A 390 -2.31 -9.64 5.71
CA TRP A 390 -1.84 -9.68 7.11
C TRP A 390 -2.32 -10.93 7.83
N VAL A 391 -1.71 -12.05 7.50
CA VAL A 391 -1.89 -13.33 8.17
C VAL A 391 -0.52 -13.95 8.42
N THR A 392 -0.28 -14.48 9.59
CA THR A 392 1.02 -15.08 9.95
C THR A 392 1.17 -16.53 9.51
N GLU A 393 0.11 -17.12 8.98
CA GLU A 393 0.10 -18.51 8.51
C GLU A 393 0.37 -18.58 6.98
N PRO A 394 1.46 -19.23 6.53
CA PRO A 394 1.85 -19.24 5.13
C PRO A 394 0.78 -19.75 4.16
N ALA A 395 -0.06 -20.70 4.58
CA ALA A 395 -1.12 -21.24 3.74
C ALA A 395 -2.17 -20.18 3.38
N TYR A 396 -2.57 -19.34 4.35
CA TYR A 396 -3.51 -18.25 4.12
C TYR A 396 -2.91 -17.18 3.19
N THR A 397 -1.65 -16.83 3.39
CA THR A 397 -0.96 -15.87 2.52
C THR A 397 -0.81 -16.43 1.09
N ALA A 398 -0.39 -17.68 0.94
CA ALA A 398 -0.19 -18.33 -0.35
C ALA A 398 -1.49 -18.48 -1.16
N ALA A 399 -2.64 -18.61 -0.49
CA ALA A 399 -3.94 -18.72 -1.15
C ALA A 399 -4.28 -17.46 -1.98
N TRP A 400 -3.75 -16.30 -1.63
CA TRP A 400 -3.96 -15.04 -2.34
C TRP A 400 -3.02 -14.81 -3.53
N GLN A 401 -1.98 -15.62 -3.68
CA GLN A 401 -1.06 -15.45 -4.81
C GLN A 401 -1.69 -15.98 -6.12
N LYS A 402 -1.42 -15.30 -7.23
CA LYS A 402 -1.83 -15.73 -8.58
C LYS A 402 -1.50 -17.20 -8.82
N ASP A 403 -2.46 -17.94 -9.39
CA ASP A 403 -2.36 -19.35 -9.71
C ASP A 403 -2.22 -20.28 -8.47
N SER A 404 -2.63 -19.82 -7.30
CA SER A 404 -2.64 -20.62 -6.08
C SER A 404 -3.58 -21.84 -6.25
N LYS A 405 -3.13 -22.99 -5.74
CA LYS A 405 -3.94 -24.21 -5.66
C LYS A 405 -4.70 -24.34 -4.35
N LEU A 406 -4.55 -23.36 -3.46
CA LEU A 406 -5.20 -23.31 -2.14
C LEU A 406 -6.50 -22.51 -2.16
N SER A 407 -6.89 -21.99 -3.31
CA SER A 407 -8.12 -21.25 -3.53
C SER A 407 -8.84 -21.78 -4.78
N ASP A 408 -10.17 -21.80 -4.73
CA ASP A 408 -11.01 -22.24 -5.87
C ASP A 408 -11.05 -21.21 -7.00
N SER A 409 -10.60 -19.99 -6.75
CA SER A 409 -10.56 -18.91 -7.74
C SER A 409 -9.15 -18.30 -7.84
N ASN A 410 -8.78 -17.85 -9.05
CA ASN A 410 -7.51 -17.17 -9.25
C ASN A 410 -7.63 -15.68 -8.89
N SER A 411 -6.81 -15.23 -7.97
CA SER A 411 -6.74 -13.82 -7.57
C SER A 411 -6.06 -12.92 -8.60
N TYR A 412 -5.23 -13.47 -9.50
CA TYR A 412 -4.30 -12.76 -10.40
C TYR A 412 -3.27 -11.88 -9.67
N LEU A 413 -3.24 -11.85 -8.34
CA LEU A 413 -2.30 -11.07 -7.54
C LEU A 413 -0.90 -11.70 -7.59
N LYS A 414 0.06 -11.01 -8.18
CA LYS A 414 1.42 -11.55 -8.38
C LYS A 414 2.21 -11.65 -7.09
N THR A 415 2.09 -10.67 -6.21
CA THR A 415 2.89 -10.54 -4.98
C THR A 415 2.00 -10.42 -3.75
N VAL A 416 2.37 -11.12 -2.69
CA VAL A 416 1.75 -11.08 -1.36
C VAL A 416 2.78 -10.67 -0.31
N MET A 417 2.35 -10.08 0.81
CA MET A 417 3.24 -9.69 1.92
C MET A 417 3.48 -10.84 2.88
N ASP A 418 4.74 -11.10 3.24
CA ASP A 418 5.18 -12.22 4.09
C ASP A 418 5.14 -11.85 5.58
N PHE A 419 3.95 -11.77 6.14
CA PHE A 419 3.77 -11.56 7.58
C PHE A 419 4.23 -12.77 8.41
N SER A 420 4.33 -13.96 7.81
CA SER A 420 4.91 -15.13 8.48
C SER A 420 6.40 -14.96 8.73
N PHE A 421 7.16 -14.49 7.72
CA PHE A 421 8.58 -14.17 7.88
C PHE A 421 8.79 -13.10 8.96
N PHE A 422 8.02 -12.02 8.88
CA PHE A 422 8.03 -10.94 9.88
C PHE A 422 7.82 -11.48 11.30
N ASP A 423 6.76 -12.25 11.52
CA ASP A 423 6.39 -12.80 12.83
C ASP A 423 7.50 -13.72 13.38
N LYS A 424 7.95 -14.69 12.57
CA LYS A 424 8.97 -15.66 12.99
C LYS A 424 10.32 -15.00 13.25
N LEU A 425 10.69 -13.98 12.48
CA LEU A 425 11.93 -13.25 12.67
C LEU A 425 11.89 -12.42 13.98
N ASN A 426 10.78 -11.73 14.25
CA ASN A 426 10.61 -10.94 15.46
C ASN A 426 10.55 -11.81 16.74
N GLN A 427 10.03 -13.02 16.66
CA GLN A 427 10.14 -14.00 17.75
C GLN A 427 11.59 -14.48 17.92
N ALA A 428 12.26 -14.83 16.81
CA ALA A 428 13.60 -15.39 16.82
C ALA A 428 14.68 -14.43 17.38
N LYS A 429 14.52 -13.11 17.20
CA LYS A 429 15.53 -12.12 17.61
C LYS A 429 15.86 -12.13 19.10
N ASN A 430 14.89 -12.54 19.93
CA ASN A 430 15.00 -12.56 21.40
C ASN A 430 15.31 -13.97 21.94
N GLU A 431 15.54 -14.94 21.07
CA GLU A 431 15.73 -16.35 21.43
C GLU A 431 17.15 -16.82 21.09
N GLU A 432 17.60 -17.87 21.77
CA GLU A 432 18.78 -18.62 21.41
C GLU A 432 18.40 -19.71 20.39
N THR A 433 19.28 -20.01 19.45
CA THR A 433 19.07 -21.10 18.48
C THR A 433 19.64 -22.41 19.06
N ASP A 434 19.05 -22.89 20.14
CA ASP A 434 19.55 -24.03 20.93
C ASP A 434 18.56 -25.21 21.02
N ALA A 435 17.32 -25.02 20.53
CA ALA A 435 16.30 -26.07 20.43
C ALA A 435 15.59 -26.00 19.07
N TRP A 436 14.84 -27.05 18.71
CA TRP A 436 14.25 -27.27 17.36
C TRP A 436 13.21 -26.23 16.96
N TRP A 437 12.63 -25.50 17.88
CA TRP A 437 11.49 -24.60 17.68
C TRP A 437 11.78 -23.14 17.97
N ASN A 438 13.01 -22.80 18.41
CA ASN A 438 13.34 -21.43 18.82
C ASN A 438 14.46 -20.81 17.96
N GLY A 439 14.64 -19.52 18.11
CA GLY A 439 15.63 -18.76 17.37
C GLY A 439 15.50 -18.92 15.86
N LEU A 440 16.61 -19.09 15.17
CA LEU A 440 16.63 -19.21 13.68
C LEU A 440 15.94 -20.48 13.16
N ASN A 441 15.63 -21.48 14.00
CA ASN A 441 14.80 -22.61 13.58
C ASN A 441 13.39 -22.20 13.17
N ARG A 442 12.86 -21.11 13.72
CA ARG A 442 11.56 -20.56 13.31
C ARG A 442 11.56 -20.17 11.83
N LEU A 443 12.65 -19.57 11.38
CA LEU A 443 12.82 -19.13 9.99
C LEU A 443 13.06 -20.32 9.05
N TYR A 444 13.92 -21.26 9.47
CA TYR A 444 14.08 -22.52 8.74
C TYR A 444 12.71 -23.18 8.48
N ASN A 445 11.89 -23.32 9.52
CA ASN A 445 10.56 -23.90 9.42
C ASN A 445 9.61 -23.06 8.54
N SER A 446 9.68 -21.70 8.60
CA SER A 446 8.85 -20.83 7.76
C SER A 446 9.14 -21.08 6.27
N PHE A 447 10.41 -21.14 5.86
CA PHE A 447 10.77 -21.39 4.45
C PHE A 447 10.44 -22.82 3.98
N CYS A 448 10.25 -23.78 4.88
CA CYS A 448 9.75 -25.11 4.52
C CYS A 448 8.38 -25.09 3.86
N TYR A 449 7.59 -24.02 4.08
CA TYR A 449 6.27 -23.83 3.48
C TYR A 449 6.30 -23.17 2.10
N ASP A 450 7.48 -22.86 1.55
CA ASP A 450 7.59 -22.21 0.23
C ASP A 450 6.94 -23.04 -0.91
N TYR A 451 6.76 -24.34 -0.75
CA TYR A 451 6.04 -25.20 -1.69
C TYR A 451 4.54 -24.83 -1.84
N LEU A 452 3.97 -24.07 -0.90
CA LEU A 452 2.59 -23.59 -0.96
C LEU A 452 2.43 -22.45 -1.95
N TYR A 453 3.48 -21.66 -2.16
CA TYR A 453 3.44 -20.49 -3.03
C TYR A 453 3.68 -20.89 -4.49
N PRO A 454 2.82 -20.51 -5.44
CA PRO A 454 3.10 -20.68 -6.87
C PRO A 454 4.42 -20.05 -7.30
N ASN A 455 4.77 -18.89 -6.70
CA ASN A 455 6.03 -18.21 -6.97
C ASN A 455 6.63 -17.61 -5.68
N PRO A 456 7.48 -18.35 -4.94
CA PRO A 456 8.13 -17.85 -3.73
C PRO A 456 9.01 -16.61 -3.94
N SER A 457 9.56 -16.42 -5.15
CA SER A 457 10.37 -15.23 -5.47
C SER A 457 9.53 -13.96 -5.63
N SER A 458 8.20 -14.07 -5.70
CA SER A 458 7.25 -12.97 -5.75
C SER A 458 6.50 -12.81 -4.42
N VAL A 459 7.14 -13.10 -3.30
CA VAL A 459 6.63 -12.86 -1.95
C VAL A 459 7.46 -11.73 -1.34
N MET A 460 6.81 -10.68 -0.83
CA MET A 460 7.49 -9.50 -0.28
C MET A 460 7.71 -9.68 1.22
N ALA A 461 8.97 -9.80 1.63
CA ALA A 461 9.36 -9.94 3.02
C ALA A 461 9.87 -8.62 3.61
N PHE A 462 9.66 -8.47 4.90
CA PHE A 462 10.08 -7.29 5.66
C PHE A 462 10.37 -7.66 7.12
N ILE A 463 11.14 -6.82 7.81
CA ILE A 463 11.46 -7.02 9.23
C ILE A 463 10.66 -6.10 10.16
N GLU A 464 10.17 -5.00 9.61
CA GLU A 464 9.34 -3.98 10.23
C GLU A 464 8.64 -3.15 9.16
N ASN A 465 7.52 -2.52 9.50
CA ASN A 465 6.84 -1.55 8.66
C ASN A 465 6.13 -0.47 9.52
N HIS A 466 5.29 0.36 8.90
CA HIS A 466 4.59 1.46 9.57
C HIS A 466 3.48 1.01 10.53
N ASP A 467 3.08 -0.26 10.49
CA ASP A 467 2.00 -0.85 11.31
C ASP A 467 2.51 -1.80 12.39
N THR A 468 3.83 -2.01 12.43
CA THR A 468 4.47 -2.92 13.39
C THR A 468 5.45 -2.17 14.29
N ASP A 469 5.86 -2.80 15.37
CA ASP A 469 7.00 -2.31 16.14
C ASP A 469 8.24 -2.21 15.25
N ARG A 470 9.10 -1.22 15.52
CA ARG A 470 10.43 -1.21 14.94
C ARG A 470 11.19 -2.47 15.39
N PHE A 471 12.03 -3.02 14.53
CA PHE A 471 12.78 -4.24 14.85
C PHE A 471 13.66 -4.09 16.09
N LEU A 472 14.22 -2.91 16.28
CA LEU A 472 14.99 -2.57 17.48
C LEU A 472 14.13 -2.38 18.73
N GLY A 473 12.80 -2.24 18.60
CA GLY A 473 11.92 -1.92 19.73
C GLY A 473 12.39 -0.65 20.44
N ASN A 474 12.54 -0.72 21.74
CA ASN A 474 13.14 0.33 22.56
C ASN A 474 14.65 0.13 22.78
N GLY A 475 15.24 -0.91 22.17
CA GLY A 475 16.66 -1.27 22.31
C GLY A 475 17.55 -0.74 21.19
N ARG A 476 18.77 -1.29 21.12
CA ARG A 476 19.78 -0.97 20.10
C ARG A 476 20.62 -2.20 19.72
N ASP A 477 20.01 -3.39 19.64
CA ASP A 477 20.75 -4.59 19.24
C ASP A 477 21.06 -4.58 17.74
N THR A 478 22.16 -3.95 17.39
CA THR A 478 22.64 -3.85 16.00
C THR A 478 23.13 -5.18 15.43
N LEU A 479 23.47 -6.16 16.26
CA LEU A 479 23.88 -7.49 15.77
C LEU A 479 22.66 -8.27 15.31
N ALA A 480 21.59 -8.27 16.09
CA ALA A 480 20.32 -8.86 15.69
C ALA A 480 19.77 -8.20 14.42
N LEU A 481 19.82 -6.85 14.32
CA LEU A 481 19.39 -6.13 13.12
C LEU A 481 20.22 -6.52 11.89
N LYS A 482 21.55 -6.66 12.02
CA LYS A 482 22.40 -7.13 10.92
C LYS A 482 22.10 -8.56 10.50
N GLN A 483 21.76 -9.45 11.43
CA GLN A 483 21.32 -10.81 11.10
C GLN A 483 20.00 -10.79 10.31
N ALA A 484 19.04 -10.00 10.76
CA ALA A 484 17.75 -9.84 10.10
C ALA A 484 17.90 -9.30 8.67
N LEU A 485 18.71 -8.26 8.48
CA LEU A 485 18.97 -7.68 7.15
C LEU A 485 19.79 -8.62 6.25
N ALA A 486 20.80 -9.33 6.80
CA ALA A 486 21.56 -10.31 6.05
C ALA A 486 20.63 -11.41 5.50
N LEU A 487 19.69 -11.89 6.32
CA LEU A 487 18.70 -12.87 5.92
C LEU A 487 17.73 -12.29 4.89
N LEU A 488 17.07 -11.17 5.20
CA LEU A 488 16.10 -10.50 4.33
C LEU A 488 16.64 -10.28 2.91
N LEU A 489 17.91 -9.84 2.81
CA LEU A 489 18.51 -9.44 1.53
C LEU A 489 19.14 -10.61 0.77
N THR A 490 19.17 -11.83 1.32
CA THR A 490 19.77 -13.00 0.66
C THR A 490 18.81 -14.15 0.40
N VAL A 491 17.66 -14.19 1.06
CA VAL A 491 16.61 -15.21 0.80
C VAL A 491 15.86 -14.97 -0.51
N ASN A 492 15.07 -15.95 -0.93
CA ASN A 492 14.28 -15.88 -2.16
C ASN A 492 12.98 -15.09 -1.94
N ARG A 493 13.10 -13.77 -1.76
CA ARG A 493 11.99 -12.84 -1.49
C ARG A 493 12.21 -11.50 -2.20
N ILE A 494 11.17 -10.70 -2.31
CA ILE A 494 11.26 -9.26 -2.61
C ILE A 494 11.47 -8.56 -1.28
N PRO A 495 12.63 -7.95 -1.01
CA PRO A 495 12.87 -7.30 0.28
C PRO A 495 12.22 -5.93 0.36
N GLN A 496 11.60 -5.62 1.50
CA GLN A 496 11.14 -4.29 1.86
C GLN A 496 11.87 -3.80 3.10
N LEU A 497 12.43 -2.60 3.03
CA LEU A 497 12.99 -1.85 4.16
C LEU A 497 12.03 -0.74 4.58
N TYR A 498 11.96 -0.47 5.86
CA TYR A 498 11.21 0.66 6.39
C TYR A 498 12.16 1.83 6.64
N TYR A 499 11.75 3.07 6.33
CA TYR A 499 12.63 4.24 6.44
C TYR A 499 13.23 4.37 7.83
N GLY A 500 14.53 4.67 7.87
CA GLY A 500 15.29 4.86 9.10
C GLY A 500 15.81 3.56 9.74
N THR A 501 15.51 2.36 9.23
CA THR A 501 16.14 1.10 9.66
C THR A 501 17.66 1.20 9.56
N GLU A 502 18.14 1.77 8.47
CA GLU A 502 19.57 1.94 8.14
C GLU A 502 20.30 2.96 9.02
N VAL A 503 19.55 3.80 9.73
CA VAL A 503 20.08 4.80 10.69
C VAL A 503 19.61 4.53 12.12
N LEU A 504 19.23 3.28 12.41
CA LEU A 504 18.92 2.79 13.76
C LEU A 504 17.69 3.45 14.42
N MET A 505 16.71 3.90 13.64
CA MET A 505 15.44 4.36 14.20
C MET A 505 14.76 3.23 14.96
N ASN A 506 14.17 3.56 16.11
CA ASN A 506 13.55 2.62 17.04
C ASN A 506 12.16 3.12 17.49
N GLY A 507 11.39 2.25 18.13
CA GLY A 507 10.07 2.57 18.68
C GLY A 507 9.19 1.35 18.82
N THR A 508 8.17 1.47 19.65
CA THR A 508 7.13 0.46 19.86
C THR A 508 5.74 1.09 19.77
N LYS A 509 4.73 0.31 19.46
CA LYS A 509 3.32 0.75 19.38
C LYS A 509 2.63 0.87 20.74
N GLU A 510 3.31 0.52 21.85
CA GLU A 510 2.72 0.52 23.20
C GLU A 510 2.04 1.84 23.58
N VAL A 511 2.50 2.96 23.04
CA VAL A 511 1.94 4.29 23.31
C VAL A 511 0.98 4.70 22.20
N THR A 512 1.48 4.80 20.97
CA THR A 512 0.70 5.13 19.75
C THR A 512 1.45 4.63 18.50
N ASP A 513 0.75 4.49 17.38
CA ASP A 513 1.37 4.24 16.08
C ASP A 513 2.41 5.30 15.70
N GLY A 514 2.19 6.55 16.10
CA GLY A 514 3.15 7.62 15.84
C GLY A 514 4.55 7.39 16.43
N ASN A 515 4.67 6.54 17.46
CA ASN A 515 5.98 6.22 18.04
C ASN A 515 6.85 5.33 17.15
N VAL A 516 6.25 4.54 16.27
CA VAL A 516 6.98 3.77 15.22
C VAL A 516 7.08 4.55 13.91
N ARG A 517 6.38 5.69 13.80
CA ARG A 517 6.27 6.58 12.64
C ARG A 517 6.94 7.93 12.91
N LYS A 518 8.08 7.93 13.62
CA LYS A 518 8.85 9.12 13.94
C LYS A 518 9.38 9.80 12.68
N ASP A 519 9.68 11.09 12.77
CA ASP A 519 10.32 11.84 11.69
C ASP A 519 11.69 11.26 11.37
N PHE A 520 12.03 11.26 10.08
CA PHE A 520 13.40 10.95 9.65
C PHE A 520 14.32 12.10 10.07
N PRO A 521 15.43 11.81 10.78
CA PRO A 521 16.29 12.86 11.31
C PRO A 521 16.97 13.69 10.21
N GLY A 522 16.76 14.99 10.22
CA GLY A 522 17.24 15.93 9.21
C GLY A 522 16.22 16.23 8.10
N GLY A 523 15.01 15.65 8.18
CA GLY A 523 13.95 15.88 7.21
C GLY A 523 13.24 17.22 7.36
N PHE A 524 13.45 17.93 8.45
CA PHE A 524 12.74 19.17 8.74
C PHE A 524 13.71 20.32 9.08
N PRO A 525 13.36 21.58 8.71
CA PRO A 525 14.25 22.72 8.91
C PRO A 525 14.72 22.95 10.36
N SER A 526 13.94 22.49 11.35
CA SER A 526 14.26 22.63 12.77
C SER A 526 15.12 21.48 13.34
N ASP A 527 15.49 20.50 12.53
CA ASP A 527 16.26 19.35 13.00
C ASP A 527 17.73 19.71 13.20
N GLU A 528 18.24 19.49 14.43
CA GLU A 528 19.65 19.65 14.75
C GLU A 528 20.49 18.44 14.29
N HIS A 529 19.86 17.27 14.18
CA HIS A 529 20.47 16.01 13.75
C HIS A 529 20.04 15.67 12.32
N ASN A 530 20.99 15.31 11.46
CA ASN A 530 20.73 15.09 10.04
C ASN A 530 21.33 13.75 9.56
N CYS A 531 20.48 12.76 9.33
CA CYS A 531 20.90 11.46 8.81
C CYS A 531 20.99 11.37 7.29
N PHE A 532 20.60 12.39 6.54
CA PHE A 532 20.79 12.43 5.09
C PHE A 532 22.26 12.57 4.68
N THR A 533 23.09 13.16 5.53
CA THR A 533 24.51 13.38 5.24
C THR A 533 25.43 12.55 6.14
N LYS A 534 26.59 12.19 5.63
CA LYS A 534 27.60 11.43 6.37
C LYS A 534 28.07 12.17 7.63
N GLU A 535 28.23 13.48 7.52
CA GLU A 535 28.70 14.36 8.60
C GLU A 535 27.66 14.49 9.71
N GLY A 536 26.37 14.43 9.36
CA GLY A 536 25.28 14.54 10.32
C GLY A 536 24.96 13.22 11.05
N ARG A 537 25.35 12.07 10.47
CA ARG A 537 25.16 10.76 11.11
C ARG A 537 26.12 10.59 12.29
N SER A 538 25.64 10.06 13.41
CA SER A 538 26.51 9.59 14.49
C SER A 538 27.39 8.43 14.00
N LYS A 539 28.44 8.08 14.76
CA LYS A 539 29.32 6.94 14.42
C LYS A 539 28.55 5.62 14.26
N ALA A 540 27.55 5.38 15.10
CA ALA A 540 26.74 4.17 15.06
C ALA A 540 25.83 4.13 13.83
N GLU A 541 25.15 5.23 13.54
CA GLU A 541 24.30 5.39 12.36
C GLU A 541 25.10 5.27 11.06
N GLN A 542 26.25 5.95 10.98
CA GLN A 542 27.13 5.85 9.82
C GLN A 542 27.65 4.42 9.60
N ALA A 543 27.97 3.72 10.69
CA ALA A 543 28.42 2.33 10.60
C ALA A 543 27.31 1.40 10.10
N MET A 544 26.07 1.60 10.56
CA MET A 544 24.92 0.82 10.12
C MET A 544 24.52 1.17 8.69
N PHE A 545 24.45 2.45 8.35
CA PHE A 545 24.20 2.93 6.99
C PHE A 545 25.21 2.33 6.00
N SER A 546 26.52 2.44 6.29
CA SER A 546 27.57 1.92 5.42
C SER A 546 27.52 0.39 5.27
N TRP A 547 27.13 -0.32 6.32
CA TRP A 547 26.96 -1.77 6.27
C TRP A 547 25.76 -2.15 5.40
N THR A 548 24.61 -1.49 5.58
CA THR A 548 23.39 -1.71 4.82
C THR A 548 23.58 -1.34 3.35
N SER A 549 24.14 -0.16 3.08
CA SER A 549 24.41 0.31 1.71
C SER A 549 25.33 -0.64 0.95
N ARG A 550 26.41 -1.14 1.58
CA ARG A 550 27.29 -2.13 0.96
C ARG A 550 26.56 -3.39 0.55
N LEU A 551 25.68 -3.91 1.39
CA LEU A 551 24.91 -5.12 1.11
C LEU A 551 23.88 -4.87 0.00
N LEU A 552 23.22 -3.71 -0.01
CA LEU A 552 22.26 -3.33 -1.03
C LEU A 552 22.92 -3.17 -2.41
N HIS A 553 24.03 -2.46 -2.51
CA HIS A 553 24.78 -2.29 -3.76
C HIS A 553 25.35 -3.62 -4.29
N TRP A 554 25.86 -4.50 -3.39
CA TRP A 554 26.29 -5.84 -3.79
C TRP A 554 25.12 -6.66 -4.35
N ARG A 555 23.92 -6.53 -3.76
CA ARG A 555 22.73 -7.28 -4.19
C ARG A 555 22.20 -6.83 -5.55
N GLN A 556 22.23 -5.53 -5.87
CA GLN A 556 21.60 -4.96 -7.08
C GLN A 556 21.94 -5.69 -8.38
N ASN A 557 23.19 -6.17 -8.53
CA ASN A 557 23.66 -6.82 -9.75
C ASN A 557 24.05 -8.28 -9.51
N ASN A 558 23.53 -8.91 -8.45
CA ASN A 558 23.87 -10.26 -8.08
C ASN A 558 22.82 -11.27 -8.53
N ASP A 559 23.00 -11.82 -9.73
CA ASP A 559 22.12 -12.85 -10.29
C ASP A 559 22.02 -14.10 -9.39
N VAL A 560 23.02 -14.40 -8.57
CA VAL A 560 22.98 -15.51 -7.63
C VAL A 560 21.86 -15.31 -6.62
N ILE A 561 21.67 -14.09 -6.14
CA ILE A 561 20.61 -13.75 -5.19
C ILE A 561 19.23 -13.69 -5.87
N THR A 562 19.15 -13.10 -7.05
CA THR A 562 17.87 -12.84 -7.70
C THR A 562 17.32 -14.01 -8.51
N LYS A 563 18.21 -14.88 -9.05
CA LYS A 563 17.85 -16.01 -9.92
C LYS A 563 18.27 -17.36 -9.37
N GLY A 564 19.11 -17.38 -8.32
CA GLY A 564 19.70 -18.61 -7.80
C GLY A 564 18.70 -19.51 -7.06
N LYS A 565 18.89 -20.80 -7.18
CA LYS A 565 18.21 -21.78 -6.33
C LYS A 565 18.61 -21.57 -4.88
N MET A 566 17.64 -21.58 -3.99
CA MET A 566 17.88 -21.56 -2.55
C MET A 566 18.01 -22.97 -2.00
N ILE A 567 19.00 -23.20 -1.15
CA ILE A 567 19.21 -24.42 -0.37
C ILE A 567 19.40 -23.99 1.07
N GLN A 568 18.63 -24.55 1.99
CA GLN A 568 18.77 -24.26 3.42
C GLN A 568 19.17 -25.53 4.19
N PHE A 569 19.94 -25.33 5.24
CA PHE A 569 20.35 -26.40 6.14
C PHE A 569 19.63 -26.24 7.49
N ILE A 570 19.17 -27.33 8.09
CA ILE A 570 18.62 -27.30 9.45
C ILE A 570 19.69 -26.67 10.37
N PRO A 571 19.32 -25.66 11.17
CA PRO A 571 20.26 -25.05 12.13
C PRO A 571 20.94 -26.11 12.99
N TYR A 572 22.27 -26.02 13.09
CA TYR A 572 23.08 -27.00 13.79
C TYR A 572 24.08 -26.28 14.70
N LYS A 573 24.15 -26.69 15.98
CA LYS A 573 25.00 -26.03 17.00
C LYS A 573 24.80 -24.49 17.04
N GLY A 574 23.54 -24.04 16.88
CA GLY A 574 23.19 -22.63 16.86
C GLY A 574 23.46 -21.87 15.56
N ILE A 575 24.02 -22.53 14.54
CA ILE A 575 24.35 -21.91 13.26
C ILE A 575 23.33 -22.28 12.19
N TYR A 576 22.79 -21.27 11.51
CA TYR A 576 21.92 -21.43 10.35
C TYR A 576 22.64 -21.05 9.07
N VAL A 577 22.60 -21.92 8.07
CA VAL A 577 23.26 -21.73 6.77
C VAL A 577 22.23 -21.81 5.65
N ILE A 578 22.25 -20.80 4.78
CA ILE A 578 21.48 -20.76 3.52
C ILE A 578 22.46 -20.56 2.37
N ALA A 579 22.30 -21.35 1.31
CA ALA A 579 23.02 -21.18 0.06
C ALA A 579 22.09 -20.66 -1.05
N ARG A 580 22.63 -19.77 -1.89
CA ARG A 580 22.03 -19.41 -3.18
C ARG A 580 23.01 -19.84 -4.27
N GLN A 581 22.53 -20.53 -5.29
CA GLN A 581 23.38 -21.06 -6.37
C GLN A 581 22.83 -20.71 -7.75
N TYR A 582 23.69 -20.17 -8.61
CA TYR A 582 23.35 -19.82 -9.98
C TYR A 582 24.58 -19.88 -10.90
N LYS A 583 24.50 -20.66 -11.99
CA LYS A 583 25.54 -20.78 -13.01
C LYS A 583 26.93 -21.02 -12.43
N GLY A 584 27.04 -21.94 -11.48
CA GLY A 584 28.31 -22.35 -10.86
C GLY A 584 28.84 -21.39 -9.80
N LYS A 585 28.17 -20.29 -9.53
CA LYS A 585 28.46 -19.36 -8.42
C LYS A 585 27.61 -19.70 -7.22
N THR A 586 28.15 -19.47 -6.03
CA THR A 586 27.45 -19.70 -4.76
C THR A 586 27.60 -18.49 -3.83
N VAL A 587 26.52 -18.17 -3.15
CA VAL A 587 26.51 -17.26 -1.99
C VAL A 587 26.04 -18.07 -0.79
N LEU A 588 26.80 -18.03 0.30
CA LEU A 588 26.45 -18.61 1.60
C LEU A 588 26.13 -17.50 2.58
N THR A 589 24.93 -17.51 3.14
CA THR A 589 24.56 -16.70 4.31
C THR A 589 24.67 -17.58 5.54
N ILE A 590 25.57 -17.24 6.47
CA ILE A 590 25.87 -18.01 7.66
C ILE A 590 25.58 -17.13 8.88
N LEU A 591 24.68 -17.57 9.75
CA LEU A 591 24.22 -16.83 10.92
C LEU A 591 24.47 -17.66 12.18
N ASN A 592 25.25 -17.12 13.14
CA ASN A 592 25.30 -17.65 14.49
C ASN A 592 24.13 -17.09 15.31
N GLY A 593 23.10 -17.88 15.52
CA GLY A 593 21.88 -17.51 16.25
C GLY A 593 22.00 -17.60 17.76
N THR A 594 23.24 -17.60 18.32
CA THR A 594 23.47 -17.70 19.77
C THR A 594 24.29 -16.53 20.31
N SER A 595 24.15 -16.25 21.58
CA SER A 595 24.91 -15.23 22.33
C SER A 595 26.35 -15.69 22.65
N LYS A 596 26.79 -16.86 22.18
CA LYS A 596 28.11 -17.45 22.38
C LYS A 596 28.81 -17.68 21.04
N PRO A 597 30.16 -17.73 21.02
CA PRO A 597 30.86 -18.23 19.83
C PRO A 597 30.43 -19.66 19.51
N ALA A 598 30.40 -19.99 18.23
CA ALA A 598 30.05 -21.32 17.74
C ALA A 598 30.95 -21.70 16.57
N THR A 599 31.36 -22.97 16.50
CA THR A 599 32.21 -23.48 15.43
C THR A 599 31.36 -24.01 14.27
N LEU A 600 31.60 -23.50 13.07
CA LEU A 600 31.00 -24.03 11.84
C LEU A 600 31.68 -25.36 11.48
N ASP A 601 30.93 -26.43 11.44
CA ASP A 601 31.34 -27.73 10.93
C ASP A 601 31.23 -27.72 9.40
N VAL A 602 32.33 -27.47 8.72
CA VAL A 602 32.36 -27.24 7.26
C VAL A 602 31.97 -28.49 6.46
N GLU A 603 32.30 -29.67 6.94
CA GLU A 603 31.97 -30.92 6.26
C GLU A 603 30.46 -31.10 6.08
N ARG A 604 29.66 -30.65 7.04
CA ARG A 604 28.19 -30.65 6.97
C ARG A 604 27.64 -29.97 5.72
N TYR A 605 28.35 -28.98 5.20
CA TYR A 605 27.93 -28.12 4.07
C TYR A 605 28.67 -28.48 2.77
N ALA A 606 29.33 -29.62 2.70
CA ALA A 606 30.11 -30.09 1.53
C ALA A 606 29.33 -30.09 0.23
N GLU A 607 27.98 -30.29 0.30
CA GLU A 607 27.08 -30.24 -0.87
C GLU A 607 27.16 -28.91 -1.61
N VAL A 608 27.28 -27.80 -0.90
CA VAL A 608 27.30 -26.44 -1.46
C VAL A 608 28.71 -25.83 -1.50
N ILE A 609 29.68 -26.39 -0.78
CA ILE A 609 31.05 -25.83 -0.64
C ILE A 609 32.04 -26.40 -1.69
N LYS A 610 31.63 -27.28 -2.56
CA LYS A 610 32.47 -28.03 -3.49
C LYS A 610 33.68 -27.24 -4.03
N GLY A 611 34.90 -27.64 -3.60
CA GLY A 611 36.15 -27.12 -4.13
C GLY A 611 36.54 -25.69 -3.70
N ALA A 612 35.77 -25.05 -2.87
CA ALA A 612 36.02 -23.68 -2.43
C ALA A 612 36.96 -23.68 -1.19
N ALA A 613 38.26 -23.49 -1.40
CA ALA A 613 39.22 -23.43 -0.30
C ALA A 613 39.30 -22.03 0.32
N LYS A 614 39.06 -20.93 -0.44
CA LYS A 614 39.19 -19.57 0.06
C LYS A 614 38.09 -18.70 -0.54
N VAL A 615 37.24 -18.17 0.32
CA VAL A 615 36.05 -17.38 -0.06
C VAL A 615 36.03 -16.02 0.63
N LYS A 616 35.46 -15.04 -0.05
CA LYS A 616 35.41 -13.65 0.46
C LYS A 616 34.10 -13.40 1.18
N ASP A 617 34.17 -12.86 2.40
CA ASP A 617 33.02 -12.24 3.06
C ASP A 617 32.76 -10.84 2.46
N ILE A 618 31.60 -10.65 1.86
CA ILE A 618 31.23 -9.39 1.18
C ILE A 618 31.03 -8.23 2.17
N LEU A 619 30.71 -8.53 3.42
CA LEU A 619 30.44 -7.54 4.44
C LEU A 619 31.74 -6.90 4.96
N THR A 620 32.79 -7.69 5.15
CA THR A 620 34.05 -7.23 5.74
C THR A 620 35.23 -7.23 4.77
N GLY A 621 35.11 -7.91 3.62
CA GLY A 621 36.19 -8.14 2.68
C GLY A 621 37.22 -9.18 3.12
N ARG A 622 37.04 -9.81 4.29
CA ARG A 622 37.93 -10.87 4.81
C ARG A 622 37.75 -12.16 4.05
N TYR A 623 38.79 -12.97 4.02
CA TYR A 623 38.75 -14.29 3.43
C TYR A 623 38.62 -15.37 4.51
N TYR A 624 37.79 -16.36 4.22
CA TYR A 624 37.57 -17.55 5.02
C TYR A 624 38.05 -18.78 4.26
N ASP A 625 38.63 -19.74 4.99
CA ASP A 625 39.09 -21.02 4.44
C ASP A 625 38.01 -22.07 4.71
N LEU A 626 37.29 -22.47 3.68
CA LEU A 626 36.23 -23.47 3.76
C LEU A 626 36.75 -24.91 3.62
N SER A 627 38.06 -25.14 3.72
CA SER A 627 38.64 -26.51 3.79
C SER A 627 38.69 -27.06 5.22
N LYS A 628 38.36 -26.25 6.22
CA LYS A 628 38.42 -26.61 7.64
C LYS A 628 37.39 -25.80 8.44
N ASP A 629 37.05 -26.35 9.60
CA ASP A 629 36.17 -25.67 10.57
C ASP A 629 36.75 -24.33 11.04
N PHE A 630 35.85 -23.38 11.35
CA PHE A 630 36.22 -22.07 11.88
C PHE A 630 35.16 -21.51 12.83
N ASP A 631 35.59 -20.62 13.72
CA ASP A 631 34.72 -20.04 14.74
C ASP A 631 34.01 -18.78 14.23
N LEU A 632 32.73 -18.71 14.55
CA LEU A 632 31.87 -17.54 14.45
C LEU A 632 31.75 -16.88 15.81
N LYS A 633 31.85 -15.56 15.86
CA LYS A 633 31.54 -14.81 17.08
C LYS A 633 30.05 -14.91 17.42
N ALA A 634 29.71 -14.57 18.67
CA ALA A 634 28.32 -14.42 19.09
C ALA A 634 27.54 -13.53 18.12
N ARG A 635 26.35 -13.95 17.70
CA ARG A 635 25.45 -13.23 16.78
C ARG A 635 26.10 -12.77 15.46
N GLN A 636 27.18 -13.39 15.04
CA GLN A 636 27.88 -13.03 13.81
C GLN A 636 27.08 -13.46 12.56
N SER A 637 27.05 -12.55 11.56
CA SER A 637 26.59 -12.84 10.20
C SER A 637 27.79 -12.84 9.25
N LEU A 638 27.83 -13.79 8.32
CA LEU A 638 28.74 -13.82 7.18
C LEU A 638 27.93 -13.99 5.89
N ILE A 639 28.39 -13.32 4.84
CA ILE A 639 27.88 -13.56 3.48
C ILE A 639 29.11 -13.85 2.61
N LEU A 640 29.30 -15.11 2.29
CA LEU A 640 30.47 -15.62 1.57
C LEU A 640 30.11 -15.85 0.09
N GLU A 641 30.95 -15.34 -0.82
CA GLU A 641 30.73 -15.46 -2.26
C GLU A 641 31.92 -16.15 -2.95
N TYR A 642 31.62 -17.08 -3.87
CA TYR A 642 32.62 -17.82 -4.69
C TYR A 642 32.01 -18.41 -5.97
#